data_deb5566ce087e255fcd8925750a6af23
#
_entry.id   deb5566ce087e255fcd8925750a6af23
#
_cell.length_a   1.000
_cell.length_b   1.000
_cell.length_c   1.000
_cell.angle_alpha   90.00
_cell.angle_beta   90.00
_cell.angle_gamma   90.00
#
_symmetry.space_group_name_H-M   'P 1'
#
loop_
_entity.id
_entity.type
_entity.pdbx_description
1 polymer ?
#
loop_
_entity_poly.entity_id
_entity_poly.type
_entity_poly.pdbx_seq_one_letter_code
_entity_poly.pdbx_strand_id
1 'polypeptide(L)'
;MKTLGVFILLSWLSTSFAFAQQNEQQKDTIQKLDEVTVSAQQILGSKFQARNRTGSAYYISPQEIQKMGYTDINRMLKAVPGVNVYEEDGYGLRPNISLRGTKAERSEKITLMEDGILAAPAPYAAPAAYYFPNAARMQAVEVVKGSSQVQYGPFTTGGAINMVSTAIPTKFSAKLSASSGTNNTLKTHINAGDSKKHFGYMVEYLRYQSDGFKHFENKQNAGFKRNDLIAKFKVNTAKTEGANHSFELKAGYADEDSNETYVGLTQSDFARTPFLRYVGSQKDHLTTRHTQWVGTYLLQFSNRLKFTTHFYYNTFFRNWYKLESVKYGTSANEKRTIGQILADPETNAPYFDILSGKTDSRVFYNDYERLKDNPGLFVRANYRNYFSRGVQTKAEYKAIWGNCYLDNEWGLRYHTDEEDRNQWDDIYAMKNQQMQLLWKGLQGSQANKITRANALAAYWLSKLTYKQLTVTAGLRFEHIELLEKDYTTADTRRTGQKRIETTNVANAVIPSLGLHYNLTDWLSAFAGIHKGFSPPGVSKEKRVMDRNGNITLLTENQKPESSINFEAGLRVNYKQLKTEVIGFYNHYSNMLGSDLAAMGGTGTLEQFNVGEAVVKGAEFIAQYQPFPEESPIKTPLQLSYTFTDTEMKNSFESNSWGRVIAGDEIPYINRHSLNLSIGAEYKKYELNIGIRYNGAVRTEPGQGLIAERHKIPAYTIIDVAAKAHFARRFTLTLNAINLTNRTYLVSRHPSGLRPGHPLGIFGGIIYKVN
;
A
#
# COMPACT_ATOMS: atom_id res chain seq x y z
N MET A 1 15.74 -27.00 -18.94
CA MET A 1 16.94 -26.81 -19.80
C MET A 1 16.67 -26.26 -21.21
N LYS A 2 15.51 -26.45 -21.85
CA LYS A 2 15.23 -25.88 -23.21
C LYS A 2 14.84 -24.40 -23.23
N THR A 3 14.41 -23.81 -22.10
CA THR A 3 14.03 -22.39 -21.97
C THR A 3 15.19 -21.46 -21.68
N LEU A 4 16.29 -21.97 -21.11
CA LEU A 4 17.49 -21.17 -20.82
C LEU A 4 18.25 -20.77 -22.09
N GLY A 5 18.19 -21.60 -23.15
CA GLY A 5 18.87 -21.35 -24.42
C GLY A 5 18.30 -20.17 -25.23
N VAL A 6 17.02 -19.86 -25.07
CA VAL A 6 16.38 -18.74 -25.80
C VAL A 6 16.78 -17.38 -25.19
N PHE A 7 17.02 -17.33 -23.88
CA PHE A 7 17.47 -16.10 -23.21
C PHE A 7 18.91 -15.70 -23.60
N ILE A 8 19.77 -16.69 -23.80
CA ILE A 8 21.17 -16.46 -24.22
C ILE A 8 21.24 -16.04 -25.70
N LEU A 9 20.36 -16.56 -26.57
CA LEU A 9 20.33 -16.17 -27.97
C LEU A 9 19.83 -14.73 -28.22
N LEU A 10 18.86 -14.25 -27.42
CA LEU A 10 18.39 -12.86 -27.50
C LEU A 10 19.42 -11.84 -26.97
N SER A 11 20.26 -12.23 -26.01
CA SER A 11 21.36 -11.40 -25.54
C SER A 11 22.50 -11.27 -26.54
N TRP A 12 22.73 -12.30 -27.35
CA TRP A 12 23.78 -12.29 -28.39
C TRP A 12 23.42 -11.47 -29.63
N LEU A 13 22.13 -11.35 -29.97
CA LEU A 13 21.69 -10.48 -31.07
C LEU A 13 21.84 -8.99 -30.74
N SER A 14 21.80 -8.61 -29.45
CA SER A 14 22.03 -7.22 -29.02
C SER A 14 23.52 -6.85 -28.90
N THR A 15 24.43 -7.80 -28.77
CA THR A 15 25.86 -7.55 -28.64
C THR A 15 26.60 -7.46 -29.99
N SER A 16 26.04 -7.97 -31.09
CA SER A 16 26.70 -7.99 -32.40
C SER A 16 26.71 -6.63 -33.13
N PHE A 17 26.00 -5.60 -32.61
CA PHE A 17 25.98 -4.25 -33.17
C PHE A 17 26.84 -3.23 -32.43
N ALA A 18 27.66 -3.66 -31.46
CA ALA A 18 28.38 -2.75 -30.56
C ALA A 18 29.76 -2.28 -31.07
N PHE A 19 30.18 -2.62 -32.29
CA PHE A 19 31.46 -2.17 -32.87
C PHE A 19 31.25 -1.25 -34.06
N ALA A 20 30.91 0.02 -33.78
CA ALA A 20 31.18 1.11 -34.69
C ALA A 20 31.60 2.35 -33.90
N GLN A 21 32.86 2.70 -33.99
CA GLN A 21 33.47 3.90 -33.41
C GLN A 21 33.03 5.16 -34.16
N GLN A 22 32.75 6.28 -33.50
CA GLN A 22 33.66 7.47 -33.45
C GLN A 22 32.99 8.69 -32.82
N ASN A 23 33.75 9.30 -31.91
CA ASN A 23 33.95 10.71 -31.59
C ASN A 23 32.88 11.76 -32.00
N GLU A 24 32.12 12.24 -30.99
CA GLU A 24 31.89 13.63 -30.77
C GLU A 24 31.79 13.92 -29.28
N GLN A 25 32.71 14.80 -28.80
CA GLN A 25 32.70 15.30 -27.42
C GLN A 25 31.49 16.20 -27.21
N GLN A 26 30.32 15.61 -26.89
CA GLN A 26 29.34 16.34 -26.11
C GLN A 26 29.85 16.37 -24.68
N LYS A 27 29.96 17.56 -24.09
CA LYS A 27 30.23 17.75 -22.66
C LYS A 27 29.12 17.06 -21.88
N ASP A 28 29.28 15.75 -21.60
CA ASP A 28 28.49 15.05 -20.64
C ASP A 28 28.68 15.72 -19.28
N THR A 29 27.64 16.30 -18.76
CA THR A 29 27.62 16.85 -17.41
C THR A 29 27.87 15.64 -16.50
N ILE A 30 29.04 15.59 -15.88
CA ILE A 30 29.40 14.53 -14.93
C ILE A 30 28.37 14.57 -13.82
N GLN A 31 27.47 13.58 -13.80
CA GLN A 31 26.55 13.41 -12.68
C GLN A 31 27.38 13.15 -11.41
N LYS A 32 27.20 13.99 -10.40
CA LYS A 32 27.86 13.77 -9.12
C LYS A 32 27.40 12.42 -8.55
N LEU A 33 28.32 11.69 -7.92
CA LEU A 33 28.02 10.36 -7.37
C LEU A 33 26.83 10.37 -6.37
N ASP A 34 26.60 11.48 -5.68
CA ASP A 34 25.47 11.68 -4.78
C ASP A 34 24.11 11.68 -5.53
N GLU A 35 24.04 12.30 -6.71
CA GLU A 35 22.85 12.29 -7.56
C GLU A 35 22.56 10.88 -8.08
N VAL A 36 23.60 10.11 -8.41
CA VAL A 36 23.46 8.73 -8.88
C VAL A 36 22.97 7.81 -7.76
N THR A 37 23.45 7.99 -6.53
CA THR A 37 22.98 7.19 -5.38
C THR A 37 21.51 7.47 -5.07
N VAL A 38 21.09 8.72 -5.08
CA VAL A 38 19.67 9.10 -4.91
C VAL A 38 18.83 8.49 -6.03
N SER A 39 19.30 8.50 -7.27
CA SER A 39 18.58 7.91 -8.41
C SER A 39 18.45 6.38 -8.31
N ALA A 40 19.31 5.69 -7.58
CA ALA A 40 19.24 4.25 -7.38
C ALA A 40 18.04 3.81 -6.50
N GLN A 41 17.57 4.70 -5.63
CA GLN A 41 16.43 4.48 -4.72
C GLN A 41 15.09 4.89 -5.34
N GLN A 42 15.12 5.66 -6.40
CA GLN A 42 13.94 6.18 -7.11
C GLN A 42 13.63 5.34 -8.34
N ILE A 43 12.35 5.24 -8.66
CA ILE A 43 11.86 4.54 -9.86
C ILE A 43 11.43 5.52 -10.96
N LEU A 44 11.05 6.73 -10.59
CA LEU A 44 10.69 7.82 -11.51
C LEU A 44 11.69 8.97 -11.47
N GLY A 45 12.21 9.29 -10.29
CA GLY A 45 13.21 10.32 -10.07
C GLY A 45 12.69 11.76 -10.11
N SER A 46 11.72 12.08 -10.96
CA SER A 46 11.17 13.45 -11.09
C SER A 46 9.82 13.47 -11.79
N LYS A 47 9.11 14.62 -11.67
CA LYS A 47 7.88 14.86 -12.44
C LYS A 47 8.13 14.85 -13.95
N PHE A 48 9.28 15.37 -14.40
CA PHE A 48 9.64 15.37 -15.81
C PHE A 48 9.78 13.94 -16.33
N GLN A 49 10.51 13.08 -15.62
CA GLN A 49 10.68 11.68 -16.01
C GLN A 49 9.36 10.91 -15.97
N ALA A 50 8.50 11.15 -14.96
CA ALA A 50 7.18 10.55 -14.89
C ALA A 50 6.33 10.89 -16.12
N ARG A 51 6.33 12.16 -16.54
CA ARG A 51 5.55 12.64 -17.69
C ARG A 51 6.10 12.23 -19.07
N ASN A 52 7.37 11.87 -19.17
CA ASN A 52 7.99 11.43 -20.41
C ASN A 52 8.12 9.92 -20.55
N ARG A 53 7.37 9.16 -19.73
CA ARG A 53 7.27 7.70 -19.88
C ARG A 53 6.30 7.31 -20.97
N THR A 54 6.52 6.12 -21.53
CA THR A 54 5.64 5.47 -22.50
C THR A 54 4.38 4.86 -21.88
N GLY A 55 4.17 5.07 -20.58
CA GLY A 55 3.03 4.62 -19.81
C GLY A 55 2.67 5.64 -18.73
N SER A 56 1.58 5.37 -18.03
CA SER A 56 1.03 6.22 -16.97
C SER A 56 1.87 6.14 -15.69
N ALA A 57 2.35 7.28 -15.19
CA ALA A 57 3.08 7.39 -13.95
C ALA A 57 2.85 8.75 -13.27
N TYR A 58 2.98 8.80 -11.95
CA TYR A 58 2.84 10.03 -11.18
C TYR A 58 3.93 10.13 -10.11
N TYR A 59 4.49 11.32 -9.96
CA TYR A 59 5.52 11.64 -8.98
C TYR A 59 5.01 12.73 -8.04
N ILE A 60 4.75 12.35 -6.78
CA ILE A 60 4.45 13.31 -5.71
C ILE A 60 5.79 13.83 -5.19
N SER A 61 6.06 15.10 -5.46
CA SER A 61 7.33 15.73 -5.10
C SER A 61 7.40 16.10 -3.62
N PRO A 62 8.61 16.36 -3.07
CA PRO A 62 8.79 16.87 -1.72
C PRO A 62 7.95 18.12 -1.42
N GLN A 63 7.83 19.01 -2.41
CA GLN A 63 7.04 20.23 -2.30
C GLN A 63 5.54 19.91 -2.15
N GLU A 64 5.01 18.94 -2.94
CA GLU A 64 3.60 18.54 -2.84
C GLU A 64 3.29 17.87 -1.51
N ILE A 65 4.17 17.01 -1.00
CA ILE A 65 4.02 16.40 0.34
C ILE A 65 3.96 17.49 1.41
N GLN A 66 4.82 18.50 1.31
CA GLN A 66 4.88 19.57 2.30
C GLN A 66 3.71 20.56 2.19
N LYS A 67 3.08 20.76 1.02
CA LYS A 67 1.99 21.72 0.83
C LYS A 67 0.90 21.59 1.89
N MET A 68 0.30 20.42 1.98
CA MET A 68 -0.77 20.14 2.93
C MET A 68 -0.27 19.61 4.29
N GLY A 69 0.98 19.13 4.34
CA GLY A 69 1.59 18.58 5.56
C GLY A 69 0.90 17.31 6.09
N TYR A 70 0.22 16.56 5.21
CA TYR A 70 -0.46 15.32 5.58
C TYR A 70 0.52 14.29 6.18
N THR A 71 0.09 13.60 7.23
CA THR A 71 0.70 12.36 7.72
C THR A 71 0.05 11.13 7.11
N ASP A 72 -1.21 11.25 6.73
CA ASP A 72 -2.03 10.21 6.17
C ASP A 72 -1.73 10.03 4.68
N ILE A 73 -1.16 8.86 4.30
CA ILE A 73 -0.87 8.50 2.92
C ILE A 73 -2.14 8.45 2.04
N ASN A 74 -3.28 8.08 2.63
CA ASN A 74 -4.54 8.02 1.92
C ASN A 74 -4.92 9.41 1.36
N ARG A 75 -4.70 10.46 2.15
CA ARG A 75 -4.96 11.84 1.74
C ARG A 75 -4.02 12.31 0.65
N MET A 76 -2.74 11.91 0.70
CA MET A 76 -1.75 12.24 -0.32
C MET A 76 -2.08 11.57 -1.67
N LEU A 77 -2.38 10.28 -1.64
CA LEU A 77 -2.61 9.49 -2.85
C LEU A 77 -3.93 9.79 -3.55
N LYS A 78 -4.93 10.34 -2.87
CA LYS A 78 -6.19 10.78 -3.50
C LYS A 78 -6.00 11.91 -4.53
N ALA A 79 -4.86 12.59 -4.53
CA ALA A 79 -4.49 13.56 -5.56
C ALA A 79 -3.99 12.91 -6.87
N VAL A 80 -3.70 11.60 -6.85
CA VAL A 80 -3.18 10.86 -8.01
C VAL A 80 -4.33 10.20 -8.76
N PRO A 81 -4.58 10.55 -10.03
CA PRO A 81 -5.63 9.91 -10.82
C PRO A 81 -5.44 8.39 -10.90
N GLY A 82 -6.54 7.64 -10.91
CA GLY A 82 -6.53 6.17 -10.98
C GLY A 82 -6.12 5.47 -9.69
N VAL A 83 -5.84 6.21 -8.60
CA VAL A 83 -5.65 5.64 -7.27
C VAL A 83 -6.99 5.62 -6.54
N ASN A 84 -7.41 4.44 -6.12
CA ASN A 84 -8.57 4.25 -5.27
C ASN A 84 -8.10 3.92 -3.85
N VAL A 85 -8.65 4.65 -2.88
CA VAL A 85 -8.31 4.52 -1.47
C VAL A 85 -9.57 4.28 -0.66
N TYR A 86 -9.53 3.24 0.14
CA TYR A 86 -10.56 2.89 1.10
C TYR A 86 -10.04 3.18 2.52
N GLU A 87 -10.64 4.18 3.18
CA GLU A 87 -10.23 4.62 4.52
C GLU A 87 -10.81 3.71 5.60
N GLU A 88 -10.10 3.56 6.73
CA GLU A 88 -10.51 2.69 7.83
C GLU A 88 -10.35 3.34 9.20
N ASP A 89 -9.15 3.86 9.52
CA ASP A 89 -8.79 4.38 10.85
C ASP A 89 -8.88 5.91 10.97
N GLY A 90 -8.90 6.63 9.85
CA GLY A 90 -8.93 8.09 9.78
C GLY A 90 -7.57 8.77 9.97
N TYR A 91 -6.50 8.01 10.26
CA TYR A 91 -5.12 8.51 10.43
C TYR A 91 -4.15 7.96 9.37
N GLY A 92 -4.60 7.02 8.53
CA GLY A 92 -3.80 6.37 7.50
C GLY A 92 -2.76 5.38 8.03
N LEU A 93 -3.04 4.78 9.18
CA LEU A 93 -2.16 3.77 9.79
C LEU A 93 -2.22 2.45 9.03
N ARG A 94 -3.35 2.14 8.40
CA ARG A 94 -3.63 0.90 7.65
C ARG A 94 -4.23 1.22 6.29
N PRO A 95 -3.39 1.66 5.33
CA PRO A 95 -3.87 2.04 4.02
C PRO A 95 -4.42 0.83 3.24
N ASN A 96 -5.58 1.03 2.63
CA ASN A 96 -6.15 0.13 1.65
C ASN A 96 -6.13 0.84 0.30
N ILE A 97 -5.15 0.52 -0.53
CA ILE A 97 -4.86 1.23 -1.77
C ILE A 97 -4.97 0.27 -2.94
N SER A 98 -5.62 0.70 -3.99
CA SER A 98 -5.60 0.03 -5.28
C SER A 98 -5.39 1.01 -6.42
N LEU A 99 -4.98 0.49 -7.56
CA LEU A 99 -4.75 1.24 -8.78
C LEU A 99 -5.71 0.72 -9.85
N ARG A 100 -6.44 1.63 -10.53
CA ARG A 100 -7.32 1.31 -11.65
C ARG A 100 -8.29 0.17 -11.35
N GLY A 101 -8.98 0.23 -10.18
CA GLY A 101 -10.06 -0.69 -9.84
C GLY A 101 -9.64 -2.12 -9.47
N THR A 102 -8.37 -2.36 -9.15
CA THR A 102 -8.00 -3.59 -8.43
C THR A 102 -8.53 -3.56 -7.00
N LYS A 103 -8.58 -4.71 -6.34
CA LYS A 103 -9.02 -4.83 -4.95
C LYS A 103 -8.08 -4.05 -4.02
N ALA A 104 -8.62 -3.19 -3.14
CA ALA A 104 -7.81 -2.28 -2.32
C ALA A 104 -7.33 -2.87 -0.99
N GLU A 105 -7.90 -3.98 -0.53
CA GLU A 105 -7.70 -4.56 0.80
C GLU A 105 -6.22 -4.72 1.16
N ARG A 106 -5.82 -4.07 2.25
CA ARG A 106 -4.43 -4.07 2.75
C ARG A 106 -3.39 -3.87 1.65
N SER A 107 -3.76 -3.16 0.57
CA SER A 107 -2.88 -2.88 -0.56
C SER A 107 -2.23 -4.13 -1.19
N GLU A 108 -2.87 -5.31 -1.08
CA GLU A 108 -2.30 -6.60 -1.47
C GLU A 108 -2.11 -6.79 -2.99
N LYS A 109 -2.76 -5.95 -3.81
CA LYS A 109 -2.71 -6.02 -5.29
C LYS A 109 -1.76 -5.01 -5.93
N ILE A 110 -0.95 -4.34 -5.13
CA ILE A 110 0.08 -3.40 -5.60
C ILE A 110 1.48 -3.86 -5.16
N THR A 111 2.47 -3.60 -5.99
CA THR A 111 3.88 -3.74 -5.57
C THR A 111 4.27 -2.53 -4.72
N LEU A 112 4.22 -2.70 -3.39
CA LEU A 112 4.62 -1.68 -2.43
C LEU A 112 6.12 -1.75 -2.18
N MET A 113 6.81 -0.63 -2.35
CA MET A 113 8.26 -0.52 -2.15
C MET A 113 8.62 0.66 -1.25
N GLU A 114 9.77 0.56 -0.60
CA GLU A 114 10.51 1.68 -0.01
C GLU A 114 11.93 1.68 -0.59
N ASP A 115 12.33 2.78 -1.21
CA ASP A 115 13.64 2.92 -1.87
C ASP A 115 13.92 1.82 -2.93
N GLY A 116 12.86 1.37 -3.66
CA GLY A 116 12.95 0.33 -4.66
C GLY A 116 13.00 -1.12 -4.11
N ILE A 117 12.89 -1.30 -2.79
CA ILE A 117 12.86 -2.61 -2.12
C ILE A 117 11.43 -2.93 -1.69
N LEU A 118 11.00 -4.19 -1.82
CA LEU A 118 9.69 -4.64 -1.38
C LEU A 118 9.49 -4.36 0.12
N ALA A 119 8.42 -3.65 0.46
CA ALA A 119 8.16 -3.15 1.81
C ALA A 119 7.04 -3.92 2.54
N ALA A 120 6.15 -4.63 1.84
CA ALA A 120 5.18 -5.50 2.51
C ALA A 120 5.89 -6.60 3.31
N PRO A 121 5.36 -7.03 4.47
CA PRO A 121 6.04 -7.97 5.37
C PRO A 121 6.46 -9.30 4.73
N ALA A 122 5.56 -9.90 3.93
CA ALA A 122 5.83 -11.12 3.17
C ALA A 122 5.11 -11.01 1.81
N PRO A 123 5.67 -10.29 0.83
CA PRO A 123 4.97 -9.91 -0.39
C PRO A 123 4.56 -11.10 -1.27
N TYR A 124 5.18 -12.26 -1.14
CA TYR A 124 4.81 -13.47 -1.89
C TYR A 124 3.98 -14.45 -1.07
N ALA A 125 4.36 -14.72 0.20
CA ALA A 125 3.67 -15.70 1.03
C ALA A 125 2.37 -15.15 1.66
N ALA A 126 2.34 -13.85 2.00
CA ALA A 126 1.20 -13.17 2.62
C ALA A 126 1.18 -11.67 2.23
N PRO A 127 0.62 -11.33 1.06
CA PRO A 127 0.81 -10.03 0.41
C PRO A 127 0.19 -8.83 1.12
N ALA A 128 -0.71 -9.06 2.08
CA ALA A 128 -1.35 -7.97 2.82
C ALA A 128 -0.36 -7.05 3.52
N ALA A 129 -0.32 -5.76 3.14
CA ALA A 129 0.63 -4.77 3.65
C ALA A 129 0.23 -4.26 5.05
N TYR A 130 0.36 -5.12 6.06
CA TYR A 130 0.15 -4.74 7.46
C TYR A 130 1.25 -3.81 8.00
N TYR A 131 2.42 -3.80 7.42
CA TYR A 131 3.37 -2.71 7.53
C TYR A 131 3.26 -1.84 6.27
N PHE A 132 3.17 -0.55 6.51
CA PHE A 132 3.23 0.46 5.46
C PHE A 132 4.23 1.54 5.88
N PRO A 133 5.22 1.91 5.02
CA PRO A 133 6.19 2.95 5.33
C PRO A 133 5.51 4.27 5.72
N ASN A 134 6.00 4.94 6.75
CA ASN A 134 5.36 6.16 7.26
C ASN A 134 5.52 7.34 6.28
N ALA A 135 4.41 7.76 5.67
CA ALA A 135 4.41 8.83 4.68
C ALA A 135 4.97 10.16 5.17
N ALA A 136 4.90 10.42 6.49
CA ALA A 136 5.38 11.67 7.08
C ALA A 136 6.91 11.84 7.03
N ARG A 137 7.69 10.74 6.87
CA ARG A 137 9.14 10.78 6.69
C ARG A 137 9.59 10.63 5.24
N MET A 138 8.67 10.52 4.29
CA MET A 138 9.01 10.38 2.89
C MET A 138 9.33 11.70 2.24
N GLN A 139 10.32 11.70 1.36
CA GLN A 139 10.62 12.87 0.54
C GLN A 139 9.88 12.86 -0.80
N ALA A 140 9.49 11.69 -1.31
CA ALA A 140 8.67 11.57 -2.52
C ALA A 140 7.83 10.29 -2.48
N VAL A 141 6.76 10.27 -3.28
CA VAL A 141 5.98 9.06 -3.55
C VAL A 141 5.85 8.90 -5.06
N GLU A 142 6.19 7.73 -5.56
CA GLU A 142 6.22 7.40 -6.98
C GLU A 142 5.18 6.34 -7.27
N VAL A 143 4.30 6.60 -8.25
CA VAL A 143 3.22 5.71 -8.64
C VAL A 143 3.36 5.34 -10.11
N VAL A 144 3.44 4.06 -10.43
CA VAL A 144 3.53 3.55 -11.81
C VAL A 144 2.37 2.61 -12.07
N LYS A 145 1.61 2.86 -13.13
CA LYS A 145 0.37 2.13 -13.45
C LYS A 145 0.39 1.46 -14.84
N GLY A 146 1.17 1.95 -15.74
CA GLY A 146 1.14 1.58 -17.15
C GLY A 146 2.18 0.55 -17.56
N SER A 147 2.43 0.47 -18.86
CA SER A 147 3.29 -0.55 -19.50
C SER A 147 4.72 -0.60 -18.95
N SER A 148 5.23 0.50 -18.39
CA SER A 148 6.56 0.57 -17.78
C SER A 148 6.66 -0.02 -16.36
N GLN A 149 5.57 -0.56 -15.80
CA GLN A 149 5.61 -1.20 -14.48
C GLN A 149 6.23 -2.62 -14.48
N VAL A 150 6.48 -3.22 -15.63
CA VAL A 150 7.00 -4.60 -15.75
C VAL A 150 8.30 -4.84 -14.97
N GLN A 151 9.12 -3.80 -14.75
CA GLN A 151 10.33 -3.90 -13.90
C GLN A 151 9.99 -4.15 -12.42
N TYR A 152 8.77 -3.79 -11.96
CA TYR A 152 8.39 -3.80 -10.56
C TYR A 152 7.32 -4.87 -10.30
N GLY A 153 7.68 -5.95 -9.61
CA GLY A 153 6.80 -7.05 -9.26
C GLY A 153 6.98 -7.46 -7.81
N PRO A 154 6.17 -8.37 -7.28
CA PRO A 154 5.37 -9.37 -8.04
C PRO A 154 3.99 -8.91 -8.52
N PHE A 155 3.37 -7.87 -7.95
CA PHE A 155 2.01 -7.48 -8.29
C PHE A 155 2.01 -6.46 -9.42
N THR A 156 1.85 -6.94 -10.66
CA THR A 156 1.83 -6.10 -11.86
C THR A 156 0.43 -5.95 -12.47
N THR A 157 -0.60 -6.53 -11.85
CA THR A 157 -2.01 -6.31 -12.24
C THR A 157 -2.50 -4.93 -11.82
N GLY A 158 -2.11 -4.45 -10.64
CA GLY A 158 -2.49 -3.13 -10.13
C GLY A 158 -1.49 -2.04 -10.50
N GLY A 159 -0.22 -2.27 -10.25
CA GLY A 159 0.86 -1.31 -10.42
C GLY A 159 1.83 -1.28 -9.25
N ALA A 160 2.68 -0.26 -9.21
CA ALA A 160 3.70 -0.13 -8.18
C ALA A 160 3.65 1.24 -7.51
N ILE A 161 3.86 1.25 -6.18
CA ILE A 161 4.07 2.46 -5.38
C ILE A 161 5.41 2.34 -4.68
N ASN A 162 6.28 3.34 -4.90
CA ASN A 162 7.57 3.45 -4.23
C ASN A 162 7.58 4.66 -3.30
N MET A 163 7.83 4.41 -2.03
CA MET A 163 7.99 5.42 -0.99
C MET A 163 9.48 5.78 -0.91
N VAL A 164 9.84 7.00 -1.26
CA VAL A 164 11.25 7.42 -1.26
C VAL A 164 11.60 8.05 0.08
N SER A 165 12.46 7.41 0.85
CA SER A 165 12.89 7.89 2.17
C SER A 165 13.91 9.04 2.06
N THR A 166 14.08 9.80 3.14
CA THR A 166 15.01 10.93 3.20
C THR A 166 16.42 10.50 2.78
N ALA A 167 16.98 11.19 1.79
CA ALA A 167 18.34 10.95 1.31
C ALA A 167 19.39 11.53 2.27
N ILE A 168 20.62 11.00 2.21
CA ILE A 168 21.78 11.61 2.85
C ILE A 168 22.04 12.97 2.19
N PRO A 169 22.04 14.11 2.92
CA PRO A 169 22.20 15.42 2.33
C PRO A 169 23.64 15.64 1.86
N THR A 170 23.79 16.45 0.80
CA THR A 170 25.12 16.76 0.22
C THR A 170 25.95 17.73 1.06
N LYS A 171 25.31 18.46 1.97
CA LYS A 171 25.91 19.38 2.95
C LYS A 171 25.21 19.19 4.27
N PHE A 172 25.82 19.60 5.37
CA PHE A 172 25.17 19.55 6.67
C PHE A 172 23.78 20.18 6.60
N SER A 173 22.80 19.40 6.95
CA SER A 173 21.40 19.81 7.02
C SER A 173 20.75 19.19 8.24
N ALA A 174 19.98 19.96 8.97
CA ALA A 174 19.18 19.49 10.08
C ALA A 174 17.78 20.10 10.02
N LYS A 175 16.77 19.30 10.34
CA LYS A 175 15.37 19.73 10.42
C LYS A 175 14.76 19.21 11.71
N LEU A 176 14.12 20.11 12.44
CA LEU A 176 13.22 19.79 13.56
C LEU A 176 11.83 20.29 13.20
N SER A 177 10.83 19.43 13.28
CA SER A 177 9.43 19.78 13.10
C SER A 177 8.63 19.24 14.29
N ALA A 178 7.84 20.08 14.92
CA ALA A 178 6.91 19.70 15.98
C ALA A 178 5.54 20.30 15.69
N SER A 179 4.48 19.51 15.84
CA SER A 179 3.11 19.98 15.73
C SER A 179 2.22 19.30 16.76
N SER A 180 1.22 20.02 17.23
CA SER A 180 0.22 19.52 18.18
C SER A 180 -1.18 20.00 17.75
N GLY A 181 -2.23 19.30 18.19
CA GLY A 181 -3.59 19.66 17.82
C GLY A 181 -4.67 18.80 18.47
N THR A 182 -5.82 18.76 17.85
CA THR A 182 -7.01 18.04 18.32
C THR A 182 -6.69 16.61 18.72
N ASN A 183 -7.43 16.09 19.70
CA ASN A 183 -7.29 14.72 20.26
C ASN A 183 -5.88 14.46 20.82
N ASN A 184 -5.26 15.44 21.48
CA ASN A 184 -3.89 15.36 22.00
C ASN A 184 -2.87 14.85 20.96
N THR A 185 -3.13 15.14 19.70
CA THR A 185 -2.24 14.73 18.62
C THR A 185 -0.91 15.45 18.75
N LEU A 186 0.18 14.69 18.77
CA LEU A 186 1.55 15.18 18.76
C LEU A 186 2.32 14.49 17.63
N LYS A 187 3.02 15.31 16.83
CA LYS A 187 3.94 14.83 15.82
C LYS A 187 5.28 15.54 15.97
N THR A 188 6.35 14.78 16.11
CA THR A 188 7.72 15.30 16.14
C THR A 188 8.53 14.59 15.08
N HIS A 189 9.21 15.34 14.23
CA HIS A 189 10.04 14.80 13.16
C HIS A 189 11.40 15.52 13.16
N ILE A 190 12.46 14.76 13.35
CA ILE A 190 13.83 15.24 13.41
C ILE A 190 14.65 14.48 12.38
N ASN A 191 15.41 15.18 11.56
CA ASN A 191 16.46 14.56 10.77
C ASN A 191 17.70 15.45 10.74
N ALA A 192 18.87 14.83 10.64
CA ALA A 192 20.13 15.51 10.47
C ALA A 192 21.12 14.63 9.70
N GLY A 193 21.95 15.24 8.89
CA GLY A 193 22.97 14.53 8.13
C GLY A 193 23.97 15.46 7.47
N ASP A 194 25.00 14.85 6.88
CA ASP A 194 26.06 15.55 6.13
C ASP A 194 26.72 14.57 5.16
N SER A 195 27.37 15.10 4.13
CA SER A 195 28.24 14.34 3.24
C SER A 195 29.61 15.04 3.11
N LYS A 196 30.65 14.22 3.13
CA LYS A 196 32.01 14.59 2.79
C LYS A 196 32.43 13.84 1.51
N LYS A 197 33.61 14.12 1.02
CA LYS A 197 34.13 13.55 -0.25
C LYS A 197 34.00 12.01 -0.32
N HIS A 198 34.21 11.30 0.79
CA HIS A 198 34.28 9.84 0.82
C HIS A 198 33.24 9.17 1.70
N PHE A 199 32.49 9.91 2.49
CA PHE A 199 31.44 9.36 3.35
C PHE A 199 30.31 10.34 3.54
N GLY A 200 29.14 9.81 3.91
CA GLY A 200 27.97 10.60 4.27
C GLY A 200 27.13 9.84 5.30
N TYR A 201 26.34 10.55 6.05
CA TYR A 201 25.44 9.98 7.06
C TYR A 201 24.15 10.78 7.18
N MET A 202 23.11 10.10 7.65
CA MET A 202 21.81 10.71 7.99
C MET A 202 21.15 9.89 9.10
N VAL A 203 20.53 10.60 10.06
CA VAL A 203 19.67 10.01 11.08
C VAL A 203 18.35 10.75 11.06
N GLU A 204 17.24 10.01 11.13
CA GLU A 204 15.88 10.51 11.09
C GLU A 204 15.02 9.80 12.13
N TYR A 205 14.27 10.58 12.92
CA TYR A 205 13.32 10.07 13.90
C TYR A 205 11.97 10.77 13.76
N LEU A 206 10.92 9.97 13.76
CA LEU A 206 9.54 10.44 13.75
C LEU A 206 8.75 9.81 14.89
N ARG A 207 8.08 10.64 15.68
CA ARG A 207 7.05 10.26 16.64
C ARG A 207 5.71 10.80 16.18
N TYR A 208 4.69 9.95 16.18
CA TYR A 208 3.31 10.33 15.90
C TYR A 208 2.37 9.64 16.88
N GLN A 209 1.56 10.41 17.59
CA GLN A 209 0.59 9.89 18.57
C GLN A 209 -0.68 10.74 18.58
N SER A 210 -1.78 10.13 19.00
CA SER A 210 -3.07 10.78 19.24
C SER A 210 -3.89 9.95 20.22
N ASP A 211 -4.80 10.58 20.99
CA ASP A 211 -5.78 9.86 21.80
C ASP A 211 -6.94 9.31 20.96
N GLY A 212 -6.96 9.60 19.63
CA GLY A 212 -8.00 9.19 18.71
C GLY A 212 -9.24 10.09 18.79
N PHE A 213 -10.06 10.05 17.75
CA PHE A 213 -11.31 10.84 17.69
C PHE A 213 -12.55 10.02 18.08
N LYS A 214 -12.41 8.70 18.25
CA LYS A 214 -13.47 7.84 18.75
C LYS A 214 -13.41 7.81 20.29
N HIS A 215 -14.55 7.63 20.93
CA HIS A 215 -14.62 7.65 22.39
C HIS A 215 -15.43 6.48 22.93
N PHE A 216 -15.04 5.98 24.08
CA PHE A 216 -15.79 5.06 24.89
C PHE A 216 -16.63 5.82 25.93
N GLU A 217 -17.82 5.32 26.27
CA GLU A 217 -18.62 5.87 27.39
C GLU A 217 -17.86 5.80 28.72
N ASN A 218 -17.08 4.73 28.93
CA ASN A 218 -16.22 4.55 30.10
C ASN A 218 -14.87 5.29 30.03
N LYS A 219 -14.69 6.26 29.11
CA LYS A 219 -13.54 7.14 28.95
C LYS A 219 -12.19 6.43 28.73
N GLN A 220 -12.18 5.20 28.21
CA GLN A 220 -10.94 4.54 27.81
C GLN A 220 -10.30 5.22 26.58
N ASN A 221 -8.98 5.07 26.46
CA ASN A 221 -8.22 5.64 25.33
C ASN A 221 -8.45 4.80 24.06
N ALA A 222 -8.76 5.47 22.94
CA ALA A 222 -8.96 4.87 21.63
C ALA A 222 -7.84 5.22 20.62
N GLY A 223 -6.73 5.78 21.10
CA GLY A 223 -5.66 6.34 20.30
C GLY A 223 -4.53 5.39 19.98
N PHE A 224 -3.42 5.98 19.55
CA PHE A 224 -2.22 5.25 19.10
C PHE A 224 -0.94 6.02 19.41
N LYS A 225 0.17 5.27 19.37
CA LYS A 225 1.55 5.79 19.41
C LYS A 225 2.36 5.05 18.35
N ARG A 226 3.13 5.78 17.56
CA ARG A 226 4.01 5.24 16.52
C ARG A 226 5.37 5.93 16.56
N ASN A 227 6.44 5.16 16.50
CA ASN A 227 7.80 5.64 16.35
C ASN A 227 8.39 5.09 15.05
N ASP A 228 9.32 5.83 14.46
CA ASP A 228 10.03 5.43 13.25
C ASP A 228 11.44 6.04 13.29
N LEU A 229 12.47 5.21 13.23
CA LEU A 229 13.88 5.60 13.28
C LEU A 229 14.58 5.04 12.05
N ILE A 230 15.31 5.90 11.33
CA ILE A 230 16.14 5.53 10.18
C ILE A 230 17.53 6.11 10.38
N ALA A 231 18.55 5.29 10.11
CA ALA A 231 19.94 5.72 9.98
C ALA A 231 20.49 5.27 8.64
N LYS A 232 21.20 6.14 7.95
CA LYS A 232 21.89 5.85 6.70
C LYS A 232 23.36 6.22 6.82
N PHE A 233 24.24 5.38 6.31
CA PHE A 233 25.67 5.63 6.21
C PHE A 233 26.17 5.24 4.82
N LYS A 234 26.96 6.10 4.19
CA LYS A 234 27.49 5.90 2.83
C LYS A 234 28.99 6.08 2.82
N VAL A 235 29.68 5.24 2.05
CA VAL A 235 31.10 5.39 1.68
C VAL A 235 31.25 5.31 0.17
N ASN A 236 32.15 6.10 -0.40
CA ASN A 236 32.38 6.14 -1.84
C ASN A 236 33.82 6.50 -2.23
N THR A 237 34.24 6.09 -3.41
CA THR A 237 35.61 6.30 -3.91
C THR A 237 35.84 7.72 -4.40
N ALA A 238 34.86 8.40 -4.95
CA ALA A 238 34.92 9.78 -5.48
C ALA A 238 36.10 10.01 -6.47
N LYS A 239 36.28 9.08 -7.42
CA LYS A 239 37.31 9.20 -8.46
C LYS A 239 36.81 10.12 -9.59
N THR A 240 37.72 10.86 -10.20
CA THR A 240 37.46 11.68 -11.40
C THR A 240 37.52 10.85 -12.67
N GLU A 241 38.33 9.79 -12.68
CA GLU A 241 38.51 8.87 -13.79
C GLU A 241 38.40 7.41 -13.31
N GLY A 242 37.90 6.53 -14.17
CA GLY A 242 37.72 5.11 -13.90
C GLY A 242 36.43 4.80 -13.14
N ALA A 243 36.33 3.57 -12.63
CA ALA A 243 35.14 3.09 -11.96
C ALA A 243 34.94 3.75 -10.58
N ASN A 244 33.74 4.23 -10.32
CA ASN A 244 33.32 4.73 -9.02
C ASN A 244 32.49 3.69 -8.27
N HIS A 245 32.82 3.51 -7.01
CA HIS A 245 32.14 2.61 -6.09
C HIS A 245 31.46 3.41 -4.99
N SER A 246 30.26 3.03 -4.64
CA SER A 246 29.54 3.55 -3.48
C SER A 246 28.85 2.41 -2.76
N PHE A 247 28.90 2.41 -1.45
CA PHE A 247 28.14 1.50 -0.60
C PHE A 247 27.36 2.33 0.42
N GLU A 248 26.04 2.13 0.48
CA GLU A 248 25.15 2.74 1.46
C GLU A 248 24.54 1.62 2.33
N LEU A 249 24.59 1.79 3.63
CA LEU A 249 23.86 0.98 4.60
C LEU A 249 22.72 1.80 5.18
N LYS A 250 21.50 1.27 5.11
CA LYS A 250 20.30 1.80 5.75
C LYS A 250 19.86 0.83 6.84
N ALA A 251 19.67 1.34 8.06
CA ALA A 251 19.08 0.65 9.19
C ALA A 251 17.79 1.36 9.60
N GLY A 252 16.72 0.59 9.80
CA GLY A 252 15.41 1.12 10.18
C GLY A 252 14.77 0.35 11.33
N TYR A 253 14.04 1.06 12.19
CA TYR A 253 13.19 0.50 13.23
C TYR A 253 11.89 1.30 13.30
N ALA A 254 10.75 0.60 13.32
CA ALA A 254 9.47 1.22 13.57
C ALA A 254 8.63 0.36 14.51
N ASP A 255 7.88 1.02 15.38
CA ASP A 255 6.89 0.37 16.23
C ASP A 255 5.56 1.13 16.20
N GLU A 256 4.50 0.41 16.54
CA GLU A 256 3.17 0.96 16.73
C GLU A 256 2.46 0.24 17.86
N ASP A 257 1.84 1.05 18.72
CA ASP A 257 0.90 0.67 19.75
C ASP A 257 -0.42 1.39 19.49
N SER A 258 -1.49 0.67 19.17
CA SER A 258 -2.75 1.26 18.71
C SER A 258 -3.96 0.54 19.29
N ASN A 259 -4.89 1.29 19.86
CA ASN A 259 -6.17 0.78 20.35
C ASN A 259 -7.21 0.66 19.21
N GLU A 260 -6.78 0.35 17.98
CA GLU A 260 -7.66 0.22 16.83
C GLU A 260 -8.56 -1.02 16.93
N THR A 261 -9.78 -0.90 16.41
CA THR A 261 -10.80 -1.95 16.45
C THR A 261 -11.38 -2.23 15.07
N TYR A 262 -11.85 -3.46 14.85
CA TYR A 262 -12.68 -3.81 13.71
C TYR A 262 -14.17 -3.57 13.98
N VAL A 263 -14.56 -3.30 15.23
CA VAL A 263 -15.94 -3.04 15.62
C VAL A 263 -16.35 -1.62 15.20
N GLY A 264 -17.27 -1.54 14.27
CA GLY A 264 -17.95 -0.30 13.85
C GLY A 264 -19.24 -0.10 14.66
N LEU A 265 -20.16 0.66 14.09
CA LEU A 265 -21.43 1.01 14.72
C LEU A 265 -22.61 0.40 13.95
N THR A 266 -23.75 0.26 14.65
CA THR A 266 -25.05 0.04 14.00
C THR A 266 -25.48 1.28 13.22
N GLN A 267 -26.44 1.15 12.32
CA GLN A 267 -26.97 2.28 11.56
C GLN A 267 -27.57 3.36 12.49
N SER A 268 -28.28 2.94 13.52
CA SER A 268 -28.91 3.84 14.51
C SER A 268 -27.89 4.58 15.36
N ASP A 269 -26.86 3.87 15.84
CA ASP A 269 -25.84 4.51 16.68
C ASP A 269 -24.91 5.42 15.87
N PHE A 270 -24.61 5.06 14.62
CA PHE A 270 -23.87 5.94 13.73
C PHE A 270 -24.62 7.27 13.47
N ALA A 271 -25.94 7.21 13.33
CA ALA A 271 -26.74 8.42 13.13
C ALA A 271 -26.79 9.33 14.36
N ARG A 272 -26.77 8.75 15.59
CA ARG A 272 -26.85 9.49 16.84
C ARG A 272 -25.47 9.93 17.37
N THR A 273 -24.51 9.00 17.38
CA THR A 273 -23.20 9.16 18.02
C THR A 273 -22.11 8.54 17.14
N PRO A 274 -21.78 9.16 15.99
CA PRO A 274 -20.93 8.55 14.95
C PRO A 274 -19.51 8.22 15.41
N PHE A 275 -19.05 8.80 16.49
CA PHE A 275 -17.71 8.58 17.04
C PHE A 275 -17.69 7.71 18.30
N LEU A 276 -18.83 7.12 18.67
CA LEU A 276 -18.92 6.16 19.77
C LEU A 276 -18.10 4.91 19.46
N ARG A 277 -17.63 4.26 20.51
CA ARG A 277 -16.99 2.95 20.48
C ARG A 277 -17.58 2.05 21.56
N TYR A 278 -18.12 0.87 21.16
CA TYR A 278 -18.72 -0.05 22.12
C TYR A 278 -17.68 -0.60 23.08
N VAL A 279 -18.07 -0.67 24.37
CA VAL A 279 -17.17 -1.10 25.47
C VAL A 279 -16.69 -2.55 25.31
N GLY A 280 -17.41 -3.39 24.58
CA GLY A 280 -16.96 -4.74 24.23
C GLY A 280 -15.70 -4.78 23.36
N SER A 281 -15.29 -3.65 22.77
CA SER A 281 -14.03 -3.52 22.03
C SER A 281 -12.89 -2.90 22.85
N GLN A 282 -13.04 -2.74 24.15
CA GLN A 282 -12.06 -2.05 25.01
C GLN A 282 -10.70 -2.77 25.12
N LYS A 283 -10.65 -4.06 24.77
CA LYS A 283 -9.41 -4.85 24.71
C LYS A 283 -8.78 -4.91 23.32
N ASP A 284 -9.45 -4.34 22.31
CA ASP A 284 -8.90 -4.32 20.96
C ASP A 284 -7.64 -3.48 20.91
N HIS A 285 -6.55 -4.12 20.50
CA HIS A 285 -5.21 -3.52 20.54
C HIS A 285 -4.31 -4.12 19.46
N LEU A 286 -3.56 -3.28 18.80
CA LEU A 286 -2.54 -3.70 17.84
C LEU A 286 -1.16 -3.28 18.32
N THR A 287 -0.26 -4.23 18.43
CA THR A 287 1.17 -3.99 18.62
C THR A 287 1.93 -4.45 17.39
N THR A 288 2.81 -3.59 16.86
CA THR A 288 3.71 -3.94 15.76
C THR A 288 5.15 -3.56 16.05
N ARG A 289 6.10 -4.29 15.42
CA ARG A 289 7.53 -3.93 15.38
C ARG A 289 8.08 -4.29 14.01
N HIS A 290 8.80 -3.40 13.40
CA HIS A 290 9.45 -3.58 12.11
C HIS A 290 10.93 -3.24 12.22
N THR A 291 11.80 -4.08 11.65
CA THR A 291 13.21 -3.76 11.46
C THR A 291 13.57 -3.88 9.99
N GLN A 292 14.45 -3.02 9.52
CA GLN A 292 14.91 -3.00 8.15
C GLN A 292 16.42 -2.81 8.08
N TRP A 293 17.08 -3.66 7.28
CA TRP A 293 18.48 -3.55 6.94
C TRP A 293 18.62 -3.62 5.42
N VAL A 294 19.21 -2.59 4.82
CA VAL A 294 19.44 -2.54 3.37
C VAL A 294 20.86 -2.08 3.10
N GLY A 295 21.66 -2.92 2.45
CA GLY A 295 22.94 -2.57 1.86
C GLY A 295 22.76 -2.29 0.37
N THR A 296 23.14 -1.12 -0.11
CA THR A 296 23.10 -0.75 -1.53
C THR A 296 24.53 -0.54 -2.04
N TYR A 297 24.96 -1.39 -2.96
CA TYR A 297 26.22 -1.23 -3.66
C TYR A 297 25.98 -0.68 -5.07
N LEU A 298 26.63 0.42 -5.38
CA LEU A 298 26.60 1.06 -6.69
C LEU A 298 28.00 0.99 -7.29
N LEU A 299 28.09 0.45 -8.50
CA LEU A 299 29.27 0.49 -9.36
C LEU A 299 28.94 1.30 -10.61
N GLN A 300 29.48 2.50 -10.71
CA GLN A 300 29.46 3.29 -11.94
C GLN A 300 30.77 2.99 -12.70
N PHE A 301 30.69 2.03 -13.64
CA PHE A 301 31.84 1.61 -14.43
C PHE A 301 32.24 2.68 -15.45
N SER A 302 31.25 3.37 -16.03
CA SER A 302 31.42 4.48 -16.96
C SER A 302 30.16 5.35 -16.95
N ASN A 303 30.16 6.44 -17.74
CA ASN A 303 28.95 7.25 -17.93
C ASN A 303 27.82 6.48 -18.65
N ARG A 304 28.15 5.34 -19.30
CA ARG A 304 27.21 4.50 -20.03
C ARG A 304 26.79 3.24 -19.31
N LEU A 305 27.59 2.73 -18.36
CA LEU A 305 27.34 1.44 -17.70
C LEU A 305 27.40 1.60 -16.18
N LYS A 306 26.29 1.24 -15.55
CA LYS A 306 26.10 1.29 -14.11
C LYS A 306 25.46 -0.02 -13.61
N PHE A 307 25.93 -0.50 -12.44
CA PHE A 307 25.35 -1.62 -11.72
C PHE A 307 24.90 -1.16 -10.35
N THR A 308 23.69 -1.59 -9.96
CA THR A 308 23.15 -1.34 -8.61
C THR A 308 22.73 -2.67 -8.01
N THR A 309 23.25 -3.00 -6.84
CA THR A 309 22.88 -4.22 -6.12
C THR A 309 22.43 -3.87 -4.73
N HIS A 310 21.28 -4.41 -4.34
CA HIS A 310 20.71 -4.27 -3.01
C HIS A 310 20.70 -5.64 -2.32
N PHE A 311 21.11 -5.63 -1.06
CA PHE A 311 20.97 -6.73 -0.10
C PHE A 311 20.01 -6.26 0.97
N TYR A 312 18.97 -7.02 1.29
CA TYR A 312 18.00 -6.59 2.29
C TYR A 312 17.55 -7.72 3.19
N TYR A 313 17.23 -7.33 4.44
CA TYR A 313 16.64 -8.17 5.46
C TYR A 313 15.68 -7.34 6.29
N ASN A 314 14.39 -7.71 6.26
CA ASN A 314 13.34 -7.06 7.02
C ASN A 314 12.68 -8.08 7.94
N THR A 315 12.30 -7.65 9.13
CA THR A 315 11.45 -8.43 10.02
C THR A 315 10.22 -7.60 10.38
N PHE A 316 9.11 -8.26 10.58
CA PHE A 316 7.90 -7.62 11.05
C PHE A 316 7.17 -8.54 12.02
N PHE A 317 6.82 -8.00 13.16
CA PHE A 317 5.97 -8.63 14.16
C PHE A 317 4.67 -7.86 14.26
N ARG A 318 3.54 -8.56 14.39
CA ARG A 318 2.27 -7.99 14.82
C ARG A 318 1.48 -8.93 15.71
N ASN A 319 0.79 -8.33 16.67
CA ASN A 319 -0.31 -8.96 17.35
C ASN A 319 -1.52 -8.03 17.30
N TRP A 320 -2.49 -8.36 16.45
CA TRP A 320 -3.77 -7.68 16.46
C TRP A 320 -4.73 -8.47 17.34
N TYR A 321 -4.82 -8.02 18.58
CA TYR A 321 -5.71 -8.54 19.61
C TYR A 321 -7.05 -7.84 19.43
N LYS A 322 -8.11 -8.56 19.01
CA LYS A 322 -9.37 -7.93 18.61
C LYS A 322 -10.56 -8.81 18.86
N LEU A 323 -11.69 -8.20 19.18
CA LEU A 323 -12.97 -8.87 19.36
C LEU A 323 -13.44 -9.53 18.04
N GLU A 324 -13.72 -10.83 18.07
CA GLU A 324 -14.20 -11.63 16.94
C GLU A 324 -15.69 -11.94 17.03
N SER A 325 -16.16 -12.28 18.24
CA SER A 325 -17.52 -12.78 18.44
C SER A 325 -17.98 -12.62 19.88
N VAL A 326 -19.29 -12.70 20.07
CA VAL A 326 -19.94 -12.76 21.38
C VAL A 326 -20.74 -14.07 21.47
N LYS A 327 -20.68 -14.72 22.62
CA LYS A 327 -21.45 -15.90 22.98
C LYS A 327 -22.40 -15.56 24.13
N TYR A 328 -23.68 -15.85 23.99
CA TYR A 328 -24.70 -15.51 24.98
C TYR A 328 -25.03 -16.63 25.96
N GLY A 329 -25.12 -17.87 25.50
CA GLY A 329 -25.39 -19.06 26.32
C GLY A 329 -24.21 -20.05 26.36
N THR A 330 -24.45 -21.28 26.75
CA THR A 330 -23.41 -22.34 26.87
C THR A 330 -23.24 -23.14 25.57
N SER A 331 -24.26 -23.19 24.72
CA SER A 331 -24.22 -23.91 23.43
C SER A 331 -23.27 -23.24 22.43
N ALA A 332 -22.63 -24.05 21.59
CA ALA A 332 -21.80 -23.54 20.48
C ALA A 332 -22.62 -22.71 19.45
N ASN A 333 -23.89 -23.05 19.25
CA ASN A 333 -24.80 -22.37 18.36
C ASN A 333 -25.23 -20.96 18.85
N GLU A 334 -24.94 -20.62 20.11
CA GLU A 334 -25.22 -19.35 20.76
C GLU A 334 -24.00 -18.38 20.65
N LYS A 335 -23.20 -18.53 19.64
CA LYS A 335 -22.08 -17.62 19.29
C LYS A 335 -22.39 -16.88 17.99
N ARG A 336 -22.17 -15.56 17.99
CA ARG A 336 -22.37 -14.68 16.81
C ARG A 336 -21.11 -13.87 16.54
N THR A 337 -20.76 -13.72 15.28
CA THR A 337 -19.70 -12.79 14.87
C THR A 337 -20.16 -11.35 15.05
N ILE A 338 -19.22 -10.44 15.20
CA ILE A 338 -19.52 -9.00 15.34
C ILE A 338 -20.29 -8.49 14.12
N GLY A 339 -19.93 -8.96 12.91
CA GLY A 339 -20.66 -8.61 11.69
C GLY A 339 -22.14 -8.98 11.74
N GLN A 340 -22.47 -10.20 12.19
CA GLN A 340 -23.86 -10.66 12.35
C GLN A 340 -24.62 -9.81 13.37
N ILE A 341 -23.99 -9.47 14.50
CA ILE A 341 -24.61 -8.68 15.56
C ILE A 341 -24.94 -7.28 15.06
N LEU A 342 -23.99 -6.62 14.39
CA LEU A 342 -24.17 -5.22 13.95
C LEU A 342 -25.02 -5.08 12.69
N ALA A 343 -25.15 -6.13 11.86
CA ALA A 343 -26.03 -6.15 10.70
C ALA A 343 -27.50 -6.20 11.08
N ASP A 344 -27.84 -6.90 12.16
CA ASP A 344 -29.21 -7.03 12.68
C ASP A 344 -29.18 -7.05 14.22
N PRO A 345 -29.06 -5.88 14.86
CA PRO A 345 -28.94 -5.79 16.31
C PRO A 345 -30.22 -6.13 17.06
N GLU A 346 -31.40 -6.06 16.42
CA GLU A 346 -32.69 -6.40 17.04
C GLU A 346 -32.81 -7.91 17.23
N THR A 347 -32.61 -8.68 16.17
CA THR A 347 -32.61 -10.15 16.23
C THR A 347 -31.48 -10.69 17.11
N ASN A 348 -30.35 -9.97 17.18
CA ASN A 348 -29.17 -10.34 17.99
C ASN A 348 -29.08 -9.54 19.31
N ALA A 349 -30.20 -9.02 19.84
CA ALA A 349 -30.22 -8.16 21.02
C ALA A 349 -29.43 -8.71 22.23
N PRO A 350 -29.54 -10.00 22.64
CA PRO A 350 -28.76 -10.50 23.77
C PRO A 350 -27.23 -10.39 23.58
N TYR A 351 -26.75 -10.54 22.35
CA TYR A 351 -25.33 -10.42 22.02
C TYR A 351 -24.92 -8.95 21.93
N PHE A 352 -25.78 -8.10 21.35
CA PHE A 352 -25.55 -6.65 21.24
C PHE A 352 -25.54 -5.96 22.59
N ASP A 353 -26.40 -6.37 23.53
CA ASP A 353 -26.44 -5.80 24.88
C ASP A 353 -25.16 -6.14 25.67
N ILE A 354 -24.58 -7.32 25.50
CA ILE A 354 -23.24 -7.66 26.05
C ILE A 354 -22.15 -6.83 25.36
N LEU A 355 -22.17 -6.73 24.02
CA LEU A 355 -21.20 -5.94 23.25
C LEU A 355 -21.20 -4.46 23.64
N SER A 356 -22.38 -3.88 23.83
CA SER A 356 -22.56 -2.46 24.22
C SER A 356 -22.38 -2.21 25.72
N GLY A 357 -22.30 -3.29 26.54
CA GLY A 357 -22.18 -3.18 27.99
C GLY A 357 -23.48 -2.83 28.73
N LYS A 358 -24.63 -2.95 28.06
CA LYS A 358 -25.95 -2.79 28.68
C LYS A 358 -26.28 -3.93 29.65
N THR A 359 -25.77 -5.13 29.35
CA THR A 359 -26.01 -6.35 30.14
C THR A 359 -24.68 -7.02 30.42
N ASP A 360 -24.55 -7.51 31.67
CA ASP A 360 -23.41 -8.32 32.09
C ASP A 360 -23.47 -9.73 31.50
N SER A 361 -22.32 -10.33 31.23
CA SER A 361 -22.23 -11.74 30.84
C SER A 361 -22.60 -12.65 31.99
N ARG A 362 -23.41 -13.67 31.72
CA ARG A 362 -23.67 -14.71 32.69
C ARG A 362 -22.47 -15.66 32.78
N VAL A 363 -22.06 -16.03 33.98
CA VAL A 363 -21.01 -17.03 34.22
C VAL A 363 -21.65 -18.25 34.81
N PHE A 364 -21.64 -19.37 34.09
CA PHE A 364 -22.26 -20.63 34.50
C PHE A 364 -21.26 -21.59 35.14
N TYR A 365 -20.00 -21.52 34.73
CA TYR A 365 -18.94 -22.43 35.14
C TYR A 365 -17.79 -21.66 35.75
N ASN A 366 -17.31 -22.10 36.92
CA ASN A 366 -16.18 -21.49 37.63
C ASN A 366 -14.97 -22.43 37.70
N ASP A 367 -15.11 -23.69 37.26
CA ASP A 367 -13.98 -24.63 37.17
C ASP A 367 -13.14 -24.34 35.92
N TYR A 368 -11.83 -24.48 36.04
CA TYR A 368 -10.85 -24.09 34.98
C TYR A 368 -11.11 -24.79 33.63
N GLU A 369 -11.51 -26.04 33.67
CA GLU A 369 -11.73 -26.88 32.49
C GLU A 369 -12.91 -26.35 31.65
N ARG A 370 -13.95 -25.83 32.32
CA ARG A 370 -15.21 -25.38 31.71
C ARG A 370 -15.31 -23.84 31.56
N LEU A 371 -14.34 -23.06 32.06
CA LEU A 371 -14.35 -21.62 31.88
C LEU A 371 -14.49 -21.22 30.41
N LYS A 372 -13.88 -21.99 29.49
CA LYS A 372 -13.97 -21.80 28.03
C LYS A 372 -15.37 -21.96 27.45
N ASP A 373 -16.27 -22.63 28.16
CA ASP A 373 -17.63 -22.92 27.71
C ASP A 373 -18.62 -21.83 28.14
N ASN A 374 -18.20 -20.87 28.96
CA ASN A 374 -19.02 -19.74 29.40
C ASN A 374 -19.42 -18.82 28.22
N PRO A 375 -20.56 -18.10 28.37
CA PRO A 375 -20.84 -16.89 27.61
C PRO A 375 -19.76 -15.84 27.78
N GLY A 376 -19.61 -14.96 26.77
CA GLY A 376 -18.67 -13.87 26.88
C GLY A 376 -18.19 -13.34 25.51
N LEU A 377 -17.19 -12.49 25.57
CA LEU A 377 -16.56 -11.85 24.43
C LEU A 377 -15.27 -12.60 24.08
N PHE A 378 -15.20 -13.08 22.85
CA PHE A 378 -14.06 -13.84 22.33
C PHE A 378 -13.12 -12.90 21.61
N VAL A 379 -11.96 -12.67 22.22
CA VAL A 379 -10.92 -11.75 21.69
C VAL A 379 -9.78 -12.55 21.10
N ARG A 380 -9.58 -12.42 19.80
CA ARG A 380 -8.56 -13.16 19.04
C ARG A 380 -7.22 -12.44 19.03
N ALA A 381 -6.18 -13.14 19.45
CA ALA A 381 -4.81 -12.75 19.22
C ALA A 381 -4.38 -13.17 17.80
N ASN A 382 -4.26 -12.21 16.90
CA ASN A 382 -3.71 -12.44 15.55
C ASN A 382 -2.19 -12.28 15.57
N TYR A 383 -1.54 -13.16 16.31
CA TYR A 383 -0.09 -13.16 16.52
C TYR A 383 0.63 -13.67 15.28
N ARG A 384 1.55 -12.87 14.74
CA ARG A 384 2.31 -13.23 13.54
C ARG A 384 3.72 -12.65 13.56
N ASN A 385 4.67 -13.46 13.09
CA ASN A 385 6.01 -13.02 12.76
C ASN A 385 6.23 -13.17 11.26
N TYR A 386 6.99 -12.23 10.72
CA TYR A 386 7.35 -12.21 9.31
C TYR A 386 8.83 -11.92 9.16
N PHE A 387 9.42 -12.46 8.10
CA PHE A 387 10.65 -11.92 7.56
C PHE A 387 10.58 -11.84 6.04
N SER A 388 11.33 -10.93 5.46
CA SER A 388 11.63 -10.90 4.03
C SER A 388 13.09 -10.55 3.82
N ARG A 389 13.75 -11.26 2.90
CA ARG A 389 15.16 -11.06 2.58
C ARG A 389 15.44 -11.37 1.13
N GLY A 390 16.48 -10.77 0.60
CA GLY A 390 16.86 -11.05 -0.77
C GLY A 390 18.05 -10.24 -1.26
N VAL A 391 18.37 -10.52 -2.50
CA VAL A 391 19.36 -9.78 -3.28
C VAL A 391 18.69 -9.39 -4.60
N GLN A 392 18.78 -8.11 -4.95
CA GLN A 392 18.38 -7.66 -6.27
C GLN A 392 19.49 -6.83 -6.91
N THR A 393 19.74 -7.08 -8.17
CA THR A 393 20.74 -6.35 -8.95
C THR A 393 20.14 -5.85 -10.25
N LYS A 394 20.57 -4.68 -10.69
CA LYS A 394 20.27 -4.17 -12.02
C LYS A 394 21.52 -3.63 -12.69
N ALA A 395 21.58 -3.82 -14.02
CA ALA A 395 22.57 -3.21 -14.90
C ALA A 395 21.84 -2.22 -15.82
N GLU A 396 22.36 -1.02 -15.90
CA GLU A 396 21.83 0.06 -16.76
C GLU A 396 22.89 0.41 -17.79
N TYR A 397 22.52 0.36 -19.07
CA TYR A 397 23.41 0.66 -20.18
C TYR A 397 22.79 1.69 -21.11
N LYS A 398 23.52 2.78 -21.38
CA LYS A 398 23.12 3.86 -22.27
C LYS A 398 24.02 3.88 -23.49
N ALA A 399 23.41 3.96 -24.68
CA ALA A 399 24.11 4.13 -25.94
C ALA A 399 23.47 5.27 -26.75
N ILE A 400 24.32 5.97 -27.50
CA ILE A 400 23.91 7.05 -28.38
C ILE A 400 24.60 6.82 -29.72
N TRP A 401 23.84 6.81 -30.80
CA TRP A 401 24.35 6.78 -32.18
C TRP A 401 23.48 7.64 -33.11
N GLY A 402 24.05 8.70 -33.58
CA GLY A 402 23.31 9.72 -34.33
C GLY A 402 22.13 10.27 -33.52
N ASN A 403 20.93 10.17 -34.05
CA ASN A 403 19.69 10.62 -33.39
C ASN A 403 19.00 9.53 -32.57
N CYS A 404 19.63 8.36 -32.37
CA CYS A 404 19.11 7.27 -31.58
C CYS A 404 19.70 7.27 -30.18
N TYR A 405 18.83 7.21 -29.17
CA TYR A 405 19.20 7.06 -27.77
C TYR A 405 18.62 5.73 -27.27
N LEU A 406 19.48 4.85 -26.73
CA LEU A 406 19.10 3.57 -26.19
C LEU A 406 19.39 3.55 -24.69
N ASP A 407 18.38 3.28 -23.89
CA ASP A 407 18.51 2.96 -22.47
C ASP A 407 18.08 1.50 -22.27
N ASN A 408 18.98 0.62 -21.87
CA ASN A 408 18.69 -0.76 -21.49
C ASN A 408 18.84 -0.93 -20.00
N GLU A 409 17.94 -1.70 -19.41
CA GLU A 409 17.99 -2.12 -18.03
C GLU A 409 17.73 -3.62 -17.94
N TRP A 410 18.60 -4.34 -17.23
CA TRP A 410 18.44 -5.76 -16.88
C TRP A 410 18.41 -5.87 -15.38
N GLY A 411 17.48 -6.62 -14.84
CA GLY A 411 17.40 -6.86 -13.41
C GLY A 411 17.23 -8.33 -13.07
N LEU A 412 17.78 -8.71 -11.94
CA LEU A 412 17.64 -10.03 -11.33
C LEU A 412 17.35 -9.86 -9.85
N ARG A 413 16.38 -10.61 -9.32
CA ARG A 413 16.05 -10.65 -7.89
C ARG A 413 15.84 -12.08 -7.43
N TYR A 414 16.52 -12.45 -6.35
CA TYR A 414 16.18 -13.59 -5.52
C TYR A 414 15.61 -13.11 -4.20
N HIS A 415 14.45 -13.62 -3.84
CA HIS A 415 13.68 -13.20 -2.67
C HIS A 415 13.14 -14.39 -1.91
N THR A 416 13.20 -14.33 -0.59
CA THR A 416 12.53 -15.28 0.30
C THR A 416 11.76 -14.51 1.35
N ASP A 417 10.51 -14.88 1.57
CA ASP A 417 9.69 -14.35 2.67
C ASP A 417 8.89 -15.44 3.38
N GLU A 418 8.44 -15.13 4.59
CA GLU A 418 7.72 -16.06 5.45
C GLU A 418 6.71 -15.32 6.34
N GLU A 419 5.53 -15.93 6.50
CA GLU A 419 4.58 -15.63 7.57
C GLU A 419 4.52 -16.81 8.54
N ASP A 420 4.85 -16.59 9.81
CA ASP A 420 4.54 -17.50 10.93
C ASP A 420 3.29 -17.02 11.63
N ARG A 421 2.20 -17.77 11.47
CA ARG A 421 0.86 -17.46 11.97
C ARG A 421 0.52 -18.36 13.15
N ASN A 422 0.20 -17.71 14.29
CA ASN A 422 -0.10 -18.41 15.51
C ASN A 422 -1.21 -17.67 16.27
N GLN A 423 -2.46 -18.19 16.23
CA GLN A 423 -3.64 -17.50 16.74
C GLN A 423 -4.31 -18.27 17.86
N TRP A 424 -4.92 -17.52 18.79
CA TRP A 424 -5.77 -18.07 19.87
C TRP A 424 -6.86 -17.08 20.24
N ASP A 425 -7.90 -17.54 20.93
CA ASP A 425 -8.96 -16.71 21.46
C ASP A 425 -8.88 -16.71 22.99
N ASP A 426 -8.87 -15.51 23.60
CA ASP A 426 -9.11 -15.32 25.02
C ASP A 426 -10.60 -14.99 25.22
N ILE A 427 -11.18 -15.38 26.37
CA ILE A 427 -12.59 -15.19 26.69
C ILE A 427 -12.72 -14.23 27.85
N TYR A 428 -13.55 -13.21 27.67
CA TYR A 428 -13.84 -12.18 28.69
C TYR A 428 -15.32 -12.17 29.04
N ALA A 429 -15.64 -12.01 30.33
CA ALA A 429 -16.97 -11.61 30.77
C ALA A 429 -17.11 -10.11 30.72
N MET A 430 -18.25 -9.60 30.29
CA MET A 430 -18.67 -8.22 30.56
C MET A 430 -19.22 -8.13 31.97
N LYS A 431 -18.73 -7.22 32.78
CA LYS A 431 -19.23 -6.94 34.14
C LYS A 431 -19.11 -5.44 34.43
N ASN A 432 -20.25 -4.78 34.66
CA ASN A 432 -20.31 -3.35 34.90
C ASN A 432 -19.53 -2.55 33.83
N GLN A 433 -19.75 -2.82 32.54
CA GLN A 433 -19.07 -2.21 31.41
C GLN A 433 -17.54 -2.46 31.37
N GLN A 434 -17.02 -3.41 32.10
CA GLN A 434 -15.60 -3.78 32.09
C GLN A 434 -15.44 -5.24 31.63
N MET A 435 -14.47 -5.48 30.77
CA MET A 435 -14.10 -6.82 30.31
C MET A 435 -13.13 -7.46 31.30
N GLN A 436 -13.58 -8.52 31.98
CA GLN A 436 -12.79 -9.33 32.92
C GLN A 436 -12.40 -10.66 32.26
N LEU A 437 -11.10 -10.98 32.27
CA LEU A 437 -10.61 -12.24 31.68
C LEU A 437 -11.17 -13.43 32.43
N LEU A 438 -11.87 -14.31 31.72
CA LEU A 438 -12.35 -15.58 32.21
C LEU A 438 -11.39 -16.73 31.91
N TRP A 439 -10.95 -16.79 30.66
CA TRP A 439 -10.10 -17.88 30.19
C TRP A 439 -9.06 -17.37 29.18
N LYS A 440 -7.82 -17.80 29.38
CA LYS A 440 -6.72 -17.50 28.46
C LYS A 440 -6.54 -18.67 27.52
N GLY A 441 -6.62 -18.37 26.21
CA GLY A 441 -6.49 -19.36 25.16
C GLY A 441 -5.09 -19.92 25.00
N LEU A 442 -5.01 -21.09 24.41
CA LEU A 442 -3.73 -21.70 24.05
C LEU A 442 -3.26 -21.18 22.71
N GLN A 443 -2.02 -20.70 22.66
CA GLN A 443 -1.39 -20.23 21.42
C GLN A 443 -1.45 -21.33 20.35
N GLY A 444 -1.88 -20.99 19.13
CA GLY A 444 -2.06 -21.94 18.03
C GLY A 444 -3.42 -22.64 17.96
N SER A 445 -4.31 -22.45 18.96
CA SER A 445 -5.62 -23.13 19.01
C SER A 445 -6.64 -22.65 17.98
N GLN A 446 -6.38 -21.51 17.26
CA GLN A 446 -7.25 -20.99 16.21
C GLN A 446 -6.60 -21.04 14.82
N ALA A 447 -5.29 -20.82 14.73
CA ALA A 447 -4.50 -21.05 13.53
C ALA A 447 -3.03 -21.27 13.94
N ASN A 448 -2.36 -22.21 13.27
CA ASN A 448 -1.02 -22.65 13.65
C ASN A 448 -0.22 -23.09 12.43
N LYS A 449 0.25 -22.12 11.62
CA LYS A 449 0.87 -22.42 10.34
C LYS A 449 2.01 -21.49 9.97
N ILE A 450 2.91 -21.98 9.13
CA ILE A 450 4.02 -21.24 8.54
C ILE A 450 3.87 -21.31 7.02
N THR A 451 3.83 -20.16 6.37
CA THR A 451 3.81 -20.05 4.90
C THR A 451 5.08 -19.36 4.44
N ARG A 452 5.83 -19.98 3.56
CA ARG A 452 7.10 -19.47 2.99
C ARG A 452 7.02 -19.42 1.49
N ALA A 453 7.65 -18.38 0.92
CA ALA A 453 7.86 -18.24 -0.52
C ALA A 453 9.34 -18.09 -0.84
N ASN A 454 9.79 -18.73 -1.94
CA ASN A 454 11.05 -18.46 -2.60
C ASN A 454 10.73 -18.00 -4.03
N ALA A 455 11.29 -16.88 -4.45
CA ALA A 455 10.99 -16.28 -5.73
C ALA A 455 12.28 -15.86 -6.47
N LEU A 456 12.35 -16.22 -7.75
CA LEU A 456 13.35 -15.74 -8.68
C LEU A 456 12.66 -14.89 -9.75
N ALA A 457 13.07 -13.64 -9.88
CA ALA A 457 12.55 -12.74 -10.89
C ALA A 457 13.69 -12.19 -11.75
N ALA A 458 13.48 -12.16 -13.05
CA ALA A 458 14.38 -11.53 -14.00
C ALA A 458 13.58 -10.60 -14.92
N TYR A 459 14.15 -9.47 -15.29
CA TYR A 459 13.51 -8.59 -16.27
C TYR A 459 14.53 -7.93 -17.19
N TRP A 460 14.03 -7.55 -18.36
CA TRP A 460 14.69 -6.70 -19.33
C TRP A 460 13.74 -5.59 -19.73
N LEU A 461 14.24 -4.37 -19.78
CA LEU A 461 13.55 -3.19 -20.28
C LEU A 461 14.47 -2.45 -21.22
N SER A 462 13.99 -2.15 -22.44
CA SER A 462 14.70 -1.38 -23.45
C SER A 462 13.86 -0.18 -23.88
N LYS A 463 14.43 1.01 -23.78
CA LYS A 463 13.82 2.25 -24.21
C LYS A 463 14.66 2.81 -25.35
N LEU A 464 14.06 2.85 -26.53
CA LEU A 464 14.65 3.44 -27.74
C LEU A 464 13.96 4.76 -28.06
N THR A 465 14.72 5.84 -28.13
CA THR A 465 14.23 7.14 -28.55
C THR A 465 14.88 7.51 -29.88
N TYR A 466 14.07 7.79 -30.90
CA TYR A 466 14.49 8.26 -32.21
C TYR A 466 13.67 9.50 -32.58
N LYS A 467 14.31 10.65 -32.61
CA LYS A 467 13.64 11.94 -32.83
C LYS A 467 12.45 12.12 -31.87
N GLN A 468 11.22 12.23 -32.40
CA GLN A 468 10.00 12.40 -31.62
C GLN A 468 9.42 11.13 -31.05
N LEU A 469 9.85 9.94 -31.52
CA LEU A 469 9.31 8.64 -31.12
C LEU A 469 10.15 8.01 -30.03
N THR A 470 9.51 7.58 -28.98
CA THR A 470 10.10 6.70 -27.94
C THR A 470 9.31 5.41 -27.88
N VAL A 471 10.00 4.27 -28.00
CA VAL A 471 9.46 2.93 -27.84
C VAL A 471 10.09 2.29 -26.61
N THR A 472 9.27 1.72 -25.74
CA THR A 472 9.75 0.95 -24.59
C THR A 472 9.21 -0.46 -24.69
N ALA A 473 10.10 -1.46 -24.80
CA ALA A 473 9.76 -2.86 -24.74
C ALA A 473 10.29 -3.48 -23.45
N GLY A 474 9.49 -4.31 -22.81
CA GLY A 474 9.85 -4.95 -21.55
C GLY A 474 9.40 -6.40 -21.49
N LEU A 475 10.16 -7.19 -20.77
CA LEU A 475 9.85 -8.60 -20.49
C LEU A 475 10.28 -8.92 -19.06
N ARG A 476 9.37 -9.54 -18.29
CA ARG A 476 9.67 -10.04 -16.95
C ARG A 476 9.34 -11.51 -16.85
N PHE A 477 10.18 -12.23 -16.14
CA PHE A 477 9.97 -13.61 -15.73
C PHE A 477 9.88 -13.69 -14.21
N GLU A 478 8.93 -14.46 -13.70
CA GLU A 478 8.79 -14.82 -12.28
C GLU A 478 8.72 -16.33 -12.15
N HIS A 479 9.49 -16.88 -11.21
CA HIS A 479 9.39 -18.25 -10.72
C HIS A 479 9.20 -18.22 -9.22
N ILE A 480 8.13 -18.81 -8.72
CA ILE A 480 7.71 -18.72 -7.32
C ILE A 480 7.41 -20.12 -6.81
N GLU A 481 8.04 -20.49 -5.71
CA GLU A 481 7.77 -21.71 -4.96
C GLU A 481 7.14 -21.32 -3.61
N LEU A 482 5.95 -21.83 -3.33
CA LEU A 482 5.22 -21.64 -2.09
C LEU A 482 5.18 -22.94 -1.31
N LEU A 483 5.42 -22.85 0.00
CA LEU A 483 5.31 -23.95 0.96
C LEU A 483 4.52 -23.49 2.18
N GLU A 484 3.43 -24.18 2.50
CA GLU A 484 2.71 -24.02 3.76
C GLU A 484 2.89 -25.28 4.63
N LYS A 485 3.23 -25.06 5.89
CA LYS A 485 3.26 -26.07 6.96
C LYS A 485 2.16 -25.74 7.95
N ASP A 486 1.05 -26.48 7.89
CA ASP A 486 -0.05 -26.36 8.83
C ASP A 486 0.10 -27.42 9.93
N TYR A 487 0.38 -26.98 11.15
CA TYR A 487 0.48 -27.84 12.33
C TYR A 487 -0.87 -28.19 12.91
N THR A 488 -1.95 -27.64 12.35
CA THR A 488 -3.33 -27.76 12.83
C THR A 488 -3.55 -27.16 14.23
N THR A 489 -4.78 -26.91 14.56
CA THR A 489 -5.18 -26.39 15.89
C THR A 489 -5.05 -27.46 16.99
N ALA A 490 -4.90 -28.73 16.63
CA ALA A 490 -4.71 -29.83 17.55
C ALA A 490 -3.25 -30.06 18.00
N ASP A 491 -2.27 -29.52 17.22
CA ASP A 491 -0.85 -29.60 17.54
C ASP A 491 -0.30 -28.21 17.93
N THR A 492 -0.86 -27.63 18.99
CA THR A 492 -0.49 -26.29 19.47
C THR A 492 0.98 -26.14 19.84
N ARG A 493 1.67 -27.24 20.16
CA ARG A 493 3.10 -27.28 20.50
C ARG A 493 4.00 -27.47 19.29
N ARG A 494 3.44 -27.62 18.09
CA ARG A 494 4.20 -27.85 16.82
C ARG A 494 5.12 -29.06 16.89
N THR A 495 4.65 -30.18 17.44
CA THR A 495 5.40 -31.44 17.48
C THR A 495 5.61 -32.03 16.08
N GLY A 496 4.76 -31.64 15.12
CA GLY A 496 4.80 -32.11 13.75
C GLY A 496 3.99 -33.39 13.50
N GLN A 497 3.42 -34.02 14.53
CA GLN A 497 2.64 -35.29 14.39
C GLN A 497 1.39 -35.15 13.51
N LYS A 498 0.80 -33.94 13.44
CA LYS A 498 -0.39 -33.64 12.64
C LYS A 498 -0.13 -32.57 11.58
N ARG A 499 1.14 -32.37 11.22
CA ARG A 499 1.55 -31.37 10.24
C ARG A 499 1.12 -31.79 8.83
N ILE A 500 0.48 -30.85 8.14
CA ILE A 500 0.14 -30.96 6.71
C ILE A 500 1.08 -30.01 5.97
N GLU A 501 1.73 -30.51 4.92
CA GLU A 501 2.55 -29.68 4.04
C GLU A 501 1.87 -29.55 2.67
N THR A 502 1.73 -28.30 2.22
CA THR A 502 1.13 -28.00 0.93
C THR A 502 2.09 -27.10 0.15
N THR A 503 2.29 -27.43 -1.13
CA THR A 503 3.19 -26.66 -2.02
C THR A 503 2.43 -26.15 -3.23
N ASN A 504 2.90 -25.05 -3.81
CA ASN A 504 2.47 -24.56 -5.11
C ASN A 504 3.65 -23.93 -5.84
N VAL A 505 3.73 -24.14 -7.16
CA VAL A 505 4.76 -23.54 -8.02
C VAL A 505 4.08 -22.77 -9.12
N ALA A 506 4.46 -21.49 -9.26
CA ALA A 506 3.94 -20.61 -10.29
C ALA A 506 5.06 -20.03 -11.15
N ASN A 507 4.83 -19.99 -12.46
CA ASN A 507 5.71 -19.34 -13.42
C ASN A 507 4.91 -18.30 -14.20
N ALA A 508 5.52 -17.15 -14.47
CA ALA A 508 4.90 -16.11 -15.27
C ALA A 508 5.89 -15.47 -16.25
N VAL A 509 5.40 -15.20 -17.45
CA VAL A 509 6.07 -14.34 -18.43
C VAL A 509 5.19 -13.14 -18.67
N ILE A 510 5.74 -11.94 -18.48
CA ILE A 510 5.04 -10.67 -18.40
C ILE A 510 5.65 -9.72 -19.43
N PRO A 511 5.14 -9.70 -20.69
CA PRO A 511 5.57 -8.74 -21.71
C PRO A 511 4.92 -7.38 -21.52
N SER A 512 5.59 -6.33 -22.01
CA SER A 512 5.06 -4.99 -22.12
C SER A 512 5.61 -4.26 -23.35
N LEU A 513 4.79 -3.39 -23.92
CA LEU A 513 5.16 -2.48 -25.01
C LEU A 513 4.51 -1.12 -24.76
N GLY A 514 5.28 -0.07 -24.85
CA GLY A 514 4.79 1.30 -24.72
C GLY A 514 5.37 2.17 -25.83
N LEU A 515 4.57 3.10 -26.31
CA LEU A 515 4.90 4.07 -27.34
C LEU A 515 4.65 5.49 -26.78
N HIS A 516 5.54 6.40 -27.09
CA HIS A 516 5.35 7.83 -26.81
C HIS A 516 5.82 8.63 -28.03
N TYR A 517 5.00 9.57 -28.48
CA TYR A 517 5.28 10.39 -29.64
C TYR A 517 5.04 11.87 -29.34
N ASN A 518 6.05 12.70 -29.57
CA ASN A 518 5.92 14.15 -29.46
C ASN A 518 5.33 14.68 -30.77
N LEU A 519 4.02 15.02 -30.76
CA LEU A 519 3.30 15.59 -31.89
C LEU A 519 3.78 17.01 -32.18
N THR A 520 4.01 17.78 -31.13
CA THR A 520 4.59 19.13 -31.13
C THR A 520 5.48 19.30 -29.89
N ASP A 521 6.11 20.43 -29.70
CA ASP A 521 6.90 20.74 -28.49
C ASP A 521 6.04 20.81 -27.20
N TRP A 522 4.74 21.01 -27.35
CA TRP A 522 3.81 21.16 -26.24
C TRP A 522 2.76 20.03 -26.13
N LEU A 523 2.64 19.18 -27.16
CA LEU A 523 1.65 18.09 -27.21
C LEU A 523 2.35 16.76 -27.50
N SER A 524 2.10 15.77 -26.67
CA SER A 524 2.53 14.39 -26.92
C SER A 524 1.39 13.40 -26.71
N ALA A 525 1.48 12.26 -27.37
CA ALA A 525 0.58 11.11 -27.20
C ALA A 525 1.38 9.89 -26.75
N PHE A 526 0.74 9.00 -26.02
CA PHE A 526 1.31 7.71 -25.67
C PHE A 526 0.26 6.61 -25.71
N ALA A 527 0.71 5.39 -25.91
CA ALA A 527 -0.11 4.18 -25.80
C ALA A 527 0.73 3.05 -25.24
N GLY A 528 0.10 2.13 -24.55
CA GLY A 528 0.78 0.99 -23.95
C GLY A 528 -0.11 -0.23 -23.82
N ILE A 529 0.51 -1.40 -23.89
CA ILE A 529 -0.07 -2.69 -23.57
C ILE A 529 0.89 -3.46 -22.67
N HIS A 530 0.37 -4.12 -21.66
CA HIS A 530 1.16 -5.04 -20.84
C HIS A 530 0.32 -6.15 -20.26
N LYS A 531 0.97 -7.29 -20.00
CA LYS A 531 0.39 -8.36 -19.21
C LYS A 531 0.64 -8.07 -17.74
N GLY A 532 -0.41 -8.15 -16.90
CA GLY A 532 -0.31 -8.11 -15.46
C GLY A 532 -0.27 -9.51 -14.86
N PHE A 533 0.28 -9.62 -13.66
CA PHE A 533 0.41 -10.85 -12.88
C PHE A 533 0.27 -10.56 -11.40
N SER A 534 -0.39 -11.47 -10.67
CA SER A 534 -0.35 -11.52 -9.20
C SER A 534 -0.11 -12.97 -8.76
N PRO A 535 0.79 -13.21 -7.78
CA PRO A 535 1.10 -14.55 -7.29
C PRO A 535 -0.16 -15.25 -6.76
N PRO A 536 -0.27 -16.59 -6.97
CA PRO A 536 -1.29 -17.39 -6.32
C PRO A 536 -0.92 -17.65 -4.86
N GLY A 537 -1.89 -18.10 -4.06
CA GLY A 537 -1.62 -18.75 -2.77
C GLY A 537 -1.15 -20.19 -2.92
N VAL A 538 -1.05 -20.89 -1.78
CA VAL A 538 -0.79 -22.34 -1.74
C VAL A 538 -1.97 -23.12 -2.31
N SER A 539 -1.70 -24.33 -2.80
CA SER A 539 -2.73 -25.25 -3.27
C SER A 539 -3.73 -25.61 -2.18
N LYS A 540 -4.98 -25.88 -2.54
CA LYS A 540 -6.02 -26.32 -1.61
C LYS A 540 -6.44 -27.72 -1.89
N GLU A 541 -6.74 -28.47 -0.83
CA GLU A 541 -7.47 -29.73 -0.94
C GLU A 541 -8.97 -29.41 -1.06
N LYS A 542 -9.58 -29.87 -2.15
CA LYS A 542 -11.01 -29.81 -2.38
C LYS A 542 -11.59 -31.18 -2.12
N ARG A 543 -12.50 -31.28 -1.19
CA ARG A 543 -13.29 -32.51 -0.99
C ARG A 543 -14.35 -32.56 -2.07
N VAL A 544 -14.23 -33.51 -2.97
CA VAL A 544 -15.25 -33.77 -3.99
C VAL A 544 -15.95 -35.06 -3.64
N MET A 545 -17.25 -34.99 -3.45
CA MET A 545 -18.09 -36.15 -3.23
C MET A 545 -18.60 -36.64 -4.60
N ASP A 546 -18.33 -37.90 -4.94
CA ASP A 546 -18.87 -38.53 -6.13
C ASP A 546 -20.37 -38.86 -5.96
N ARG A 547 -21.02 -39.30 -7.05
CA ARG A 547 -22.44 -39.67 -7.02
C ARG A 547 -22.75 -40.85 -6.09
N ASN A 548 -21.74 -41.58 -5.64
CA ASN A 548 -21.86 -42.75 -4.75
C ASN A 548 -21.54 -42.37 -3.30
N GLY A 549 -21.30 -41.08 -2.99
CA GLY A 549 -21.00 -40.59 -1.65
C GLY A 549 -19.53 -40.74 -1.23
N ASN A 550 -18.62 -41.19 -2.10
CA ASN A 550 -17.20 -41.27 -1.79
C ASN A 550 -16.55 -39.90 -1.84
N ILE A 551 -15.79 -39.57 -0.80
CA ILE A 551 -15.05 -38.32 -0.73
C ILE A 551 -13.66 -38.55 -1.29
N THR A 552 -13.35 -37.89 -2.40
CA THR A 552 -12.01 -37.82 -2.97
C THR A 552 -11.39 -36.46 -2.65
N LEU A 553 -10.16 -36.46 -2.13
CA LEU A 553 -9.38 -35.24 -1.94
C LEU A 553 -8.68 -34.93 -3.26
N LEU A 554 -9.08 -33.83 -3.91
CA LEU A 554 -8.40 -33.31 -5.08
C LEU A 554 -7.55 -32.11 -4.66
N THR A 555 -6.25 -32.17 -4.92
CA THR A 555 -5.37 -31.00 -4.75
C THR A 555 -5.57 -30.08 -5.95
N GLU A 556 -6.18 -28.92 -5.74
CA GLU A 556 -6.35 -27.90 -6.75
C GLU A 556 -5.25 -26.84 -6.60
N ASN A 557 -4.32 -26.79 -7.56
CA ASN A 557 -3.31 -25.74 -7.60
C ASN A 557 -3.97 -24.41 -7.95
N GLN A 558 -3.83 -23.43 -7.05
CA GLN A 558 -4.32 -22.10 -7.35
C GLN A 558 -3.55 -21.50 -8.54
N LYS A 559 -4.30 -21.06 -9.54
CA LYS A 559 -3.73 -20.37 -10.68
C LYS A 559 -3.42 -18.92 -10.35
N PRO A 560 -2.31 -18.37 -10.85
CA PRO A 560 -2.04 -16.96 -10.69
C PRO A 560 -3.12 -16.11 -11.39
N GLU A 561 -3.40 -14.94 -10.82
CA GLU A 561 -4.17 -13.91 -11.49
C GLU A 561 -3.34 -13.32 -12.63
N SER A 562 -3.97 -13.09 -13.76
CA SER A 562 -3.37 -12.37 -14.88
C SER A 562 -4.30 -11.30 -15.42
N SER A 563 -3.74 -10.29 -16.06
CA SER A 563 -4.52 -9.29 -16.78
C SER A 563 -3.86 -8.90 -18.09
N ILE A 564 -4.66 -8.42 -19.04
CA ILE A 564 -4.18 -7.69 -20.22
C ILE A 564 -4.68 -6.26 -20.07
N ASN A 565 -3.72 -5.34 -20.07
CA ASN A 565 -3.97 -3.94 -19.75
C ASN A 565 -3.60 -3.07 -20.94
N PHE A 566 -4.54 -2.24 -21.37
CA PHE A 566 -4.38 -1.25 -22.43
C PHE A 566 -4.51 0.15 -21.86
N GLU A 567 -3.70 1.07 -22.34
CA GLU A 567 -3.83 2.49 -22.04
C GLU A 567 -3.45 3.34 -23.23
N ALA A 568 -4.08 4.50 -23.36
CA ALA A 568 -3.69 5.55 -24.28
C ALA A 568 -3.94 6.92 -23.66
N GLY A 569 -3.12 7.88 -23.96
CA GLY A 569 -3.25 9.22 -23.38
C GLY A 569 -2.61 10.32 -24.20
N LEU A 570 -3.04 11.54 -23.88
CA LEU A 570 -2.51 12.79 -24.40
C LEU A 570 -1.91 13.62 -23.26
N ARG A 571 -0.78 14.25 -23.50
CA ARG A 571 -0.10 15.15 -22.58
C ARG A 571 0.10 16.52 -23.23
N VAL A 572 -0.39 17.54 -22.53
CA VAL A 572 -0.19 18.95 -22.92
C VAL A 572 0.78 19.58 -21.93
N ASN A 573 1.75 20.31 -22.43
CA ASN A 573 2.69 21.12 -21.67
C ASN A 573 2.85 22.47 -22.36
N TYR A 574 1.83 23.32 -22.20
CA TYR A 574 1.77 24.62 -22.90
C TYR A 574 1.81 25.77 -21.90
N LYS A 575 2.89 26.52 -21.92
CA LYS A 575 3.13 27.63 -20.98
C LYS A 575 2.91 27.21 -19.52
N GLN A 576 1.98 27.85 -18.83
CA GLN A 576 1.65 27.58 -17.43
C GLN A 576 0.66 26.39 -17.24
N LEU A 577 0.15 25.81 -18.33
CA LEU A 577 -0.81 24.70 -18.30
C LEU A 577 -0.13 23.37 -18.58
N LYS A 578 -0.28 22.41 -17.66
CA LYS A 578 0.14 21.01 -17.82
C LYS A 578 -1.06 20.12 -17.62
N THR A 579 -1.44 19.37 -18.65
CA THR A 579 -2.63 18.49 -18.60
C THR A 579 -2.27 17.10 -19.11
N GLU A 580 -2.94 16.10 -18.58
CA GLU A 580 -2.87 14.72 -19.06
C GLU A 580 -4.26 14.10 -19.01
N VAL A 581 -4.64 13.42 -20.10
CA VAL A 581 -5.88 12.64 -20.21
C VAL A 581 -5.49 11.22 -20.59
N ILE A 582 -5.99 10.23 -19.90
CA ILE A 582 -5.68 8.81 -20.11
C ILE A 582 -6.98 8.03 -20.14
N GLY A 583 -7.17 7.19 -21.17
CA GLY A 583 -8.14 6.09 -21.17
C GLY A 583 -7.44 4.79 -20.85
N PHE A 584 -8.08 3.91 -20.10
CA PHE A 584 -7.55 2.58 -19.80
C PHE A 584 -8.64 1.50 -19.86
N TYR A 585 -8.20 0.27 -20.21
CA TYR A 585 -9.02 -0.93 -20.27
C TYR A 585 -8.20 -2.12 -19.77
N ASN A 586 -8.64 -2.76 -18.70
CA ASN A 586 -7.98 -3.90 -18.07
C ASN A 586 -8.93 -5.10 -18.07
N HIS A 587 -8.51 -6.21 -18.65
CA HIS A 587 -9.23 -7.49 -18.61
C HIS A 587 -8.48 -8.45 -17.69
N TYR A 588 -9.12 -8.89 -16.63
CA TYR A 588 -8.58 -9.80 -15.62
C TYR A 588 -9.07 -11.21 -15.87
N SER A 589 -8.15 -12.19 -15.80
CA SER A 589 -8.44 -13.63 -15.84
C SER A 589 -7.93 -14.28 -14.54
N ASN A 590 -8.69 -15.25 -14.02
CA ASN A 590 -8.41 -15.90 -12.74
C ASN A 590 -8.22 -14.88 -11.60
N MET A 591 -9.02 -13.82 -11.57
CA MET A 591 -8.94 -12.80 -10.51
C MET A 591 -8.95 -13.48 -9.15
N LEU A 592 -8.03 -13.08 -8.27
CA LEU A 592 -7.89 -13.65 -6.93
C LEU A 592 -8.61 -12.78 -5.91
N GLY A 593 -9.59 -13.36 -5.24
CA GLY A 593 -10.14 -12.87 -3.98
C GLY A 593 -9.38 -13.46 -2.80
N SER A 594 -9.43 -12.81 -1.65
CA SER A 594 -8.87 -13.30 -0.39
C SER A 594 -9.87 -13.12 0.75
N ASP A 595 -9.90 -14.10 1.67
CA ASP A 595 -10.73 -14.06 2.88
C ASP A 595 -10.03 -13.21 3.94
N LEU A 596 -10.03 -11.89 3.77
CA LEU A 596 -9.48 -10.95 4.75
C LEU A 596 -10.55 -10.53 5.76
N ALA A 597 -10.26 -10.64 7.04
CA ALA A 597 -11.13 -10.14 8.12
C ALA A 597 -11.38 -8.61 7.99
N ALA A 598 -10.45 -7.87 7.40
CA ALA A 598 -10.60 -6.45 7.12
C ALA A 598 -11.80 -6.11 6.22
N MET A 599 -12.30 -7.08 5.45
CA MET A 599 -13.45 -6.93 4.55
C MET A 599 -14.67 -7.74 4.99
N GLY A 600 -14.75 -8.10 6.27
CA GLY A 600 -15.85 -8.88 6.81
C GLY A 600 -15.74 -10.38 6.60
N GLY A 601 -14.65 -10.86 6.00
CA GLY A 601 -14.36 -12.29 5.90
C GLY A 601 -13.94 -12.91 7.22
N THR A 602 -13.76 -14.22 7.24
CA THR A 602 -13.40 -14.99 8.47
C THR A 602 -11.93 -14.79 8.87
N GLY A 603 -11.12 -14.18 8.00
CA GLY A 603 -9.71 -13.90 8.26
C GLY A 603 -8.81 -15.12 8.12
N THR A 604 -9.24 -16.13 7.40
CA THR A 604 -8.42 -17.30 7.07
C THR A 604 -7.27 -16.94 6.16
N LEU A 605 -7.38 -15.81 5.45
CA LEU A 605 -6.50 -15.35 4.36
C LEU A 605 -6.47 -16.32 3.17
N GLU A 606 -7.43 -17.20 3.09
CA GLU A 606 -7.56 -18.11 1.97
C GLU A 606 -7.82 -17.31 0.68
N GLN A 607 -7.05 -17.59 -0.35
CA GLN A 607 -7.30 -17.07 -1.69
C GLN A 607 -8.25 -18.00 -2.44
N PHE A 608 -9.08 -17.41 -3.29
CA PHE A 608 -9.99 -18.13 -4.18
C PHE A 608 -10.05 -17.44 -5.54
N ASN A 609 -10.25 -18.22 -6.61
CA ASN A 609 -10.41 -17.65 -7.94
C ASN A 609 -11.84 -17.13 -8.11
N VAL A 610 -11.95 -15.85 -8.46
CA VAL A 610 -13.21 -15.11 -8.66
C VAL A 610 -13.67 -15.15 -10.12
N GLY A 611 -12.80 -15.61 -11.05
CA GLY A 611 -13.08 -15.67 -12.47
C GLY A 611 -12.53 -14.49 -13.26
N GLU A 612 -13.34 -13.94 -14.17
CA GLU A 612 -12.95 -12.83 -15.04
C GLU A 612 -13.65 -11.53 -14.64
N ALA A 613 -12.94 -10.42 -14.79
CA ALA A 613 -13.48 -9.08 -14.59
C ALA A 613 -12.90 -8.09 -15.60
N VAL A 614 -13.68 -7.05 -15.91
CA VAL A 614 -13.23 -5.92 -16.74
C VAL A 614 -13.28 -4.66 -15.91
N VAL A 615 -12.20 -3.89 -15.98
CA VAL A 615 -12.13 -2.55 -15.40
C VAL A 615 -11.69 -1.57 -16.47
N LYS A 616 -12.48 -0.53 -16.72
CA LYS A 616 -12.21 0.50 -17.71
C LYS A 616 -12.46 1.88 -17.12
N GLY A 617 -11.84 2.89 -17.68
CA GLY A 617 -12.03 4.23 -17.15
C GLY A 617 -11.22 5.31 -17.84
N ALA A 618 -11.33 6.50 -17.26
CA ALA A 618 -10.61 7.69 -17.70
C ALA A 618 -9.97 8.40 -16.51
N GLU A 619 -8.77 8.88 -16.72
CA GLU A 619 -7.98 9.67 -15.77
C GLU A 619 -7.72 11.04 -16.38
N PHE A 620 -7.90 12.09 -15.60
CA PHE A 620 -7.62 13.45 -15.99
C PHE A 620 -6.81 14.16 -14.91
N ILE A 621 -5.78 14.89 -15.29
CA ILE A 621 -5.08 15.81 -14.42
C ILE A 621 -4.75 17.09 -15.16
N ALA A 622 -4.99 18.24 -14.52
CA ALA A 622 -4.58 19.55 -14.99
C ALA A 622 -3.86 20.30 -13.87
N GLN A 623 -2.74 20.89 -14.21
CA GLN A 623 -1.98 21.80 -13.35
C GLN A 623 -1.87 23.13 -14.07
N TYR A 624 -2.23 24.20 -13.39
CA TYR A 624 -2.25 25.54 -13.97
C TYR A 624 -1.69 26.57 -12.99
N GLN A 625 -0.82 27.42 -13.47
CA GLN A 625 -0.26 28.56 -12.75
C GLN A 625 -0.71 29.84 -13.47
N PRO A 626 -1.77 30.56 -13.00
CA PRO A 626 -2.33 31.71 -13.68
C PRO A 626 -1.35 32.87 -13.89
N PHE A 627 -0.43 33.06 -12.96
CA PHE A 627 0.52 34.17 -12.98
C PHE A 627 1.88 33.72 -13.52
N PRO A 628 2.63 34.62 -14.18
CA PRO A 628 4.02 34.38 -14.60
C PRO A 628 4.92 33.95 -13.42
N GLU A 629 6.03 33.29 -13.73
CA GLU A 629 6.95 32.77 -12.70
C GLU A 629 7.59 33.90 -11.88
N GLU A 630 7.76 35.09 -12.46
CA GLU A 630 8.29 36.28 -11.81
C GLU A 630 7.29 37.02 -10.93
N SER A 631 6.01 36.65 -10.99
CA SER A 631 4.96 37.27 -10.16
C SER A 631 5.24 37.07 -8.68
N PRO A 632 5.08 38.14 -7.86
CA PRO A 632 5.17 38.00 -6.40
C PRO A 632 4.03 37.14 -5.80
N ILE A 633 2.95 36.94 -6.55
CA ILE A 633 1.81 36.08 -6.17
C ILE A 633 1.84 34.85 -7.06
N LYS A 634 1.82 33.67 -6.44
CA LYS A 634 1.67 32.39 -7.13
C LYS A 634 0.38 31.73 -6.68
N THR A 635 -0.41 31.24 -7.62
CA THR A 635 -1.68 30.56 -7.35
C THR A 635 -1.73 29.22 -8.08
N PRO A 636 -0.92 28.24 -7.66
CA PRO A 636 -0.90 26.93 -8.30
C PRO A 636 -2.26 26.23 -8.10
N LEU A 637 -2.87 25.84 -9.20
CA LEU A 637 -4.11 25.06 -9.25
C LEU A 637 -3.78 23.66 -9.73
N GLN A 638 -4.38 22.65 -9.12
CA GLN A 638 -4.33 21.26 -9.60
C GLN A 638 -5.70 20.62 -9.47
N LEU A 639 -6.19 20.11 -10.57
CA LEU A 639 -7.41 19.28 -10.63
C LEU A 639 -7.03 17.88 -11.06
N SER A 640 -7.48 16.87 -10.34
CA SER A 640 -7.44 15.47 -10.76
C SER A 640 -8.84 14.85 -10.69
N TYR A 641 -9.16 14.05 -11.70
CA TYR A 641 -10.44 13.35 -11.80
C TYR A 641 -10.20 11.95 -12.31
N THR A 642 -10.95 11.00 -11.77
CA THR A 642 -10.96 9.60 -12.19
C THR A 642 -12.39 9.12 -12.35
N PHE A 643 -12.67 8.51 -13.50
CA PHE A 643 -13.84 7.69 -13.75
C PHE A 643 -13.42 6.25 -13.86
N THR A 644 -14.07 5.34 -13.12
CA THR A 644 -13.79 3.90 -13.13
C THR A 644 -15.09 3.13 -13.21
N ASP A 645 -15.21 2.26 -14.20
CA ASP A 645 -16.33 1.34 -14.38
C ASP A 645 -15.81 -0.09 -14.28
N THR A 646 -16.51 -0.94 -13.52
CA THR A 646 -16.08 -2.32 -13.22
C THR A 646 -17.19 -3.29 -13.50
N GLU A 647 -16.87 -4.49 -13.99
CA GLU A 647 -17.84 -5.50 -14.34
C GLU A 647 -17.25 -6.90 -14.10
N MET A 648 -17.92 -7.71 -13.28
CA MET A 648 -17.65 -9.14 -13.13
C MET A 648 -18.20 -9.89 -14.34
N LYS A 649 -17.40 -10.75 -14.98
CA LYS A 649 -17.80 -11.50 -16.17
C LYS A 649 -18.36 -12.89 -15.87
N ASN A 650 -18.14 -13.41 -14.66
CA ASN A 650 -18.60 -14.72 -14.22
C ASN A 650 -19.47 -14.60 -12.97
N SER A 651 -20.42 -15.53 -12.84
CA SER A 651 -21.18 -15.73 -11.62
C SER A 651 -20.50 -16.75 -10.72
N PHE A 652 -20.43 -16.49 -9.43
CA PHE A 652 -19.84 -17.39 -8.43
C PHE A 652 -20.43 -17.07 -7.03
N GLU A 653 -20.11 -17.90 -6.05
CA GLU A 653 -20.43 -17.68 -4.65
C GLU A 653 -19.18 -17.79 -3.77
N SER A 654 -19.05 -16.90 -2.82
CA SER A 654 -17.94 -16.91 -1.86
C SER A 654 -18.40 -16.45 -0.47
N ASN A 655 -17.69 -16.91 0.56
CA ASN A 655 -17.98 -16.51 1.95
C ASN A 655 -17.78 -15.01 2.19
N SER A 656 -16.88 -14.35 1.42
CA SER A 656 -16.52 -12.94 1.62
C SER A 656 -17.40 -11.98 0.82
N TRP A 657 -17.88 -12.40 -0.37
CA TRP A 657 -18.64 -11.55 -1.29
C TRP A 657 -20.09 -11.99 -1.47
N GLY A 658 -20.47 -13.12 -0.87
CA GLY A 658 -21.79 -13.70 -1.09
C GLY A 658 -21.96 -14.22 -2.51
N ARG A 659 -23.18 -14.10 -3.04
CA ARG A 659 -23.54 -14.48 -4.41
C ARG A 659 -23.23 -13.32 -5.35
N VAL A 660 -22.32 -13.56 -6.31
CA VAL A 660 -21.95 -12.63 -7.38
C VAL A 660 -22.58 -13.11 -8.69
N ILE A 661 -23.12 -12.19 -9.46
CA ILE A 661 -23.73 -12.46 -10.77
C ILE A 661 -22.93 -11.73 -11.84
N ALA A 662 -22.79 -12.32 -13.02
CA ALA A 662 -22.16 -11.65 -14.15
C ALA A 662 -22.84 -10.29 -14.45
N GLY A 663 -22.03 -9.25 -14.62
CA GLY A 663 -22.48 -7.86 -14.72
C GLY A 663 -22.40 -7.08 -13.42
N ASP A 664 -22.14 -7.73 -12.27
CA ASP A 664 -21.98 -7.01 -10.99
C ASP A 664 -20.73 -6.14 -10.99
N GLU A 665 -20.84 -4.97 -10.34
CA GLU A 665 -19.70 -4.09 -10.07
C GLU A 665 -18.84 -4.63 -8.93
N ILE A 666 -17.52 -4.41 -9.01
CA ILE A 666 -16.58 -4.74 -7.95
C ILE A 666 -16.80 -3.80 -6.75
N PRO A 667 -16.95 -4.32 -5.51
CA PRO A 667 -17.16 -3.49 -4.32
C PRO A 667 -15.98 -2.57 -4.00
N TYR A 668 -16.25 -1.49 -3.28
CA TYR A 668 -15.27 -0.52 -2.80
C TYR A 668 -14.46 0.21 -3.89
N ILE A 669 -14.95 0.27 -5.11
CA ILE A 669 -14.37 1.07 -6.18
C ILE A 669 -15.22 2.33 -6.40
N ASN A 670 -14.59 3.49 -6.27
CA ASN A 670 -15.21 4.78 -6.55
C ASN A 670 -15.41 4.93 -8.06
N ARG A 671 -16.68 5.05 -8.51
CA ARG A 671 -16.97 5.34 -9.92
C ARG A 671 -16.51 6.74 -10.33
N HIS A 672 -16.65 7.72 -9.44
CA HIS A 672 -16.20 9.09 -9.63
C HIS A 672 -15.37 9.57 -8.44
N SER A 673 -14.18 10.05 -8.68
CA SER A 673 -13.30 10.65 -7.69
C SER A 673 -12.73 11.95 -8.25
N LEU A 674 -12.77 13.04 -7.46
CA LEU A 674 -12.24 14.34 -7.86
C LEU A 674 -11.42 14.93 -6.70
N ASN A 675 -10.26 15.50 -7.03
CA ASN A 675 -9.44 16.27 -6.11
C ASN A 675 -9.07 17.61 -6.75
N LEU A 676 -9.35 18.71 -6.04
CA LEU A 676 -8.97 20.06 -6.43
C LEU A 676 -8.06 20.64 -5.35
N SER A 677 -6.88 21.09 -5.73
CA SER A 677 -5.94 21.80 -4.88
C SER A 677 -5.77 23.22 -5.39
N ILE A 678 -5.95 24.20 -4.51
CA ILE A 678 -5.80 25.62 -4.78
C ILE A 678 -4.72 26.16 -3.84
N GLY A 679 -3.63 26.68 -4.39
CA GLY A 679 -2.57 27.33 -3.64
C GLY A 679 -2.61 28.86 -3.80
N ALA A 680 -2.15 29.57 -2.77
CA ALA A 680 -1.85 30.98 -2.83
C ALA A 680 -0.53 31.23 -2.07
N GLU A 681 0.48 31.75 -2.77
CA GLU A 681 1.79 32.05 -2.19
C GLU A 681 2.08 33.54 -2.40
N TYR A 682 2.37 34.23 -1.33
CA TYR A 682 2.77 35.64 -1.38
C TYR A 682 3.87 35.94 -0.36
N LYS A 683 5.05 36.33 -0.85
CA LYS A 683 6.23 36.61 -0.01
C LYS A 683 6.54 35.43 0.93
N LYS A 684 6.23 35.60 2.23
CA LYS A 684 6.49 34.62 3.30
C LYS A 684 5.27 33.79 3.71
N TYR A 685 4.14 33.97 3.05
CA TYR A 685 2.89 33.29 3.38
C TYR A 685 2.48 32.32 2.30
N GLU A 686 2.02 31.15 2.71
CA GLU A 686 1.43 30.13 1.85
C GLU A 686 0.06 29.72 2.41
N LEU A 687 -0.93 29.62 1.55
CA LEU A 687 -2.24 29.05 1.84
C LEU A 687 -2.53 27.97 0.80
N ASN A 688 -3.00 26.81 1.25
CA ASN A 688 -3.40 25.72 0.36
C ASN A 688 -4.77 25.19 0.80
N ILE A 689 -5.68 25.03 -0.15
CA ILE A 689 -7.02 24.47 0.04
C ILE A 689 -7.11 23.21 -0.80
N GLY A 690 -7.48 22.09 -0.17
CA GLY A 690 -7.74 20.82 -0.82
C GLY A 690 -9.22 20.47 -0.73
N ILE A 691 -9.87 20.21 -1.85
CA ILE A 691 -11.27 19.80 -1.94
C ILE A 691 -11.30 18.41 -2.55
N ARG A 692 -11.87 17.44 -1.84
CA ARG A 692 -11.95 16.05 -2.29
C ARG A 692 -13.39 15.57 -2.31
N TYR A 693 -13.82 15.15 -3.48
CA TYR A 693 -15.11 14.50 -3.70
C TYR A 693 -14.90 13.00 -3.96
N ASN A 694 -15.63 12.16 -3.25
CA ASN A 694 -15.74 10.74 -3.50
C ASN A 694 -17.21 10.44 -3.83
N GLY A 695 -17.46 9.80 -4.97
CA GLY A 695 -18.79 9.32 -5.35
C GLY A 695 -19.30 8.25 -4.38
N ALA A 696 -20.57 7.92 -4.48
CA ALA A 696 -21.14 6.82 -3.73
C ALA A 696 -20.50 5.48 -4.13
N VAL A 697 -20.31 4.60 -3.14
CA VAL A 697 -19.61 3.31 -3.32
C VAL A 697 -20.49 2.19 -2.80
N ARG A 698 -20.54 1.10 -3.57
CA ARG A 698 -21.19 -0.15 -3.14
C ARG A 698 -20.21 -0.96 -2.29
N THR A 699 -20.69 -1.59 -1.24
CA THR A 699 -19.86 -2.40 -0.32
C THR A 699 -20.01 -3.90 -0.58
N GLU A 700 -20.93 -4.30 -1.41
CA GLU A 700 -21.16 -5.67 -1.87
C GLU A 700 -21.34 -5.68 -3.39
N PRO A 701 -21.07 -6.80 -4.08
CA PRO A 701 -21.30 -6.93 -5.51
C PRO A 701 -22.77 -6.65 -5.86
N GLY A 702 -23.03 -6.10 -7.03
CA GLY A 702 -24.39 -5.82 -7.49
C GLY A 702 -24.43 -4.85 -8.66
N GLN A 703 -25.63 -4.62 -9.21
CA GLN A 703 -25.89 -3.79 -10.37
C GLN A 703 -26.85 -2.65 -10.05
N GLY A 704 -26.81 -1.58 -10.84
CA GLY A 704 -27.77 -0.49 -10.78
C GLY A 704 -27.73 0.32 -9.48
N LEU A 705 -28.88 0.68 -8.95
CA LEU A 705 -29.00 1.48 -7.73
C LEU A 705 -28.44 0.73 -6.51
N ILE A 706 -27.67 1.44 -5.71
CA ILE A 706 -27.05 0.87 -4.50
C ILE A 706 -28.06 0.95 -3.35
N ALA A 707 -28.45 -0.20 -2.79
CA ALA A 707 -29.31 -0.25 -1.62
C ALA A 707 -28.63 0.46 -0.42
N GLU A 708 -29.38 1.22 0.38
CA GLU A 708 -28.82 2.06 1.46
C GLU A 708 -27.98 1.26 2.48
N ARG A 709 -28.39 0.01 2.79
CA ARG A 709 -27.64 -0.87 3.70
C ARG A 709 -26.27 -1.31 3.17
N HIS A 710 -26.03 -1.22 1.83
CA HIS A 710 -24.79 -1.60 1.15
C HIS A 710 -24.07 -0.42 0.51
N LYS A 711 -24.43 0.81 0.90
CA LYS A 711 -23.97 2.05 0.30
C LYS A 711 -23.08 2.83 1.27
N ILE A 712 -21.96 3.31 0.78
CA ILE A 712 -21.23 4.43 1.35
C ILE A 712 -21.69 5.66 0.56
N PRO A 713 -22.40 6.64 1.17
CA PRO A 713 -22.84 7.84 0.49
C PRO A 713 -21.70 8.68 -0.06
N ALA A 714 -21.96 9.44 -1.13
CA ALA A 714 -21.00 10.39 -1.65
C ALA A 714 -20.71 11.51 -0.63
N TYR A 715 -19.44 11.93 -0.58
CA TYR A 715 -19.04 13.01 0.33
C TYR A 715 -17.97 13.92 -0.29
N THR A 716 -17.96 15.17 0.20
CA THR A 716 -16.91 16.16 -0.11
C THR A 716 -16.25 16.59 1.19
N ILE A 717 -14.92 16.62 1.22
CA ILE A 717 -14.10 17.06 2.36
C ILE A 717 -13.22 18.21 1.91
N ILE A 718 -13.15 19.24 2.76
CA ILE A 718 -12.29 20.41 2.55
C ILE A 718 -11.22 20.43 3.61
N ASP A 719 -9.96 20.49 3.20
CA ASP A 719 -8.78 20.62 4.05
C ASP A 719 -8.08 21.94 3.74
N VAL A 720 -7.48 22.56 4.73
CA VAL A 720 -6.74 23.82 4.60
C VAL A 720 -5.38 23.72 5.28
N ALA A 721 -4.34 24.23 4.65
CA ALA A 721 -3.02 24.36 5.24
C ALA A 721 -2.46 25.76 5.00
N ALA A 722 -1.98 26.39 6.06
CA ALA A 722 -1.33 27.71 6.01
C ALA A 722 0.09 27.61 6.55
N LYS A 723 1.01 28.39 5.98
CA LYS A 723 2.38 28.52 6.46
C LYS A 723 2.81 29.98 6.46
N ALA A 724 3.65 30.31 7.45
CA ALA A 724 4.32 31.58 7.56
C ALA A 724 5.82 31.37 7.78
N HIS A 725 6.64 31.78 6.81
CA HIS A 725 8.10 31.73 6.93
C HIS A 725 8.57 33.00 7.64
N PHE A 726 9.06 32.88 8.86
CA PHE A 726 9.62 34.00 9.60
C PHE A 726 11.06 33.71 9.99
N ALA A 727 11.94 34.68 9.85
CA ALA A 727 13.36 34.44 9.77
C ALA A 727 13.74 33.34 8.74
N ARG A 728 15.00 33.23 8.37
CA ARG A 728 15.41 32.29 7.29
C ARG A 728 15.25 30.81 7.67
N ARG A 729 15.07 30.50 8.96
CA ARG A 729 15.15 29.13 9.50
C ARG A 729 13.84 28.60 10.08
N PHE A 730 12.85 29.47 10.29
CA PHE A 730 11.61 29.08 10.99
C PHE A 730 10.40 29.16 10.08
N THR A 731 9.52 28.20 10.17
CA THR A 731 8.22 28.18 9.52
C THR A 731 7.14 27.79 10.53
N LEU A 732 6.14 28.62 10.70
CA LEU A 732 4.91 28.26 11.40
C LEU A 732 3.98 27.54 10.44
N THR A 733 3.27 26.52 10.91
CA THR A 733 2.29 25.76 10.14
C THR A 733 0.97 25.69 10.89
N LEU A 734 -0.13 25.80 10.15
CA LEU A 734 -1.48 25.57 10.64
C LEU A 734 -2.20 24.69 9.62
N ASN A 735 -2.69 23.56 10.06
CA ASN A 735 -3.43 22.62 9.19
C ASN A 735 -4.80 22.35 9.79
N ALA A 736 -5.85 22.40 8.96
CA ALA A 736 -7.20 21.99 9.31
C ALA A 736 -7.64 20.91 8.33
N ILE A 737 -8.00 19.76 8.83
CA ILE A 737 -8.59 18.67 8.05
C ILE A 737 -10.08 18.59 8.31
N ASN A 738 -10.87 18.31 7.26
CA ASN A 738 -12.32 18.32 7.33
C ASN A 738 -12.84 19.64 7.94
N LEU A 739 -12.46 20.77 7.35
CA LEU A 739 -12.75 22.11 7.85
C LEU A 739 -14.26 22.34 8.11
N THR A 740 -15.11 21.72 7.32
CA THR A 740 -16.58 21.83 7.46
C THR A 740 -17.15 20.93 8.56
N ASN A 741 -16.32 20.19 9.28
CA ASN A 741 -16.70 19.21 10.30
C ASN A 741 -17.82 18.25 9.83
N ARG A 742 -17.75 17.81 8.57
CA ARG A 742 -18.73 16.89 8.02
C ARG A 742 -18.60 15.52 8.65
N THR A 743 -19.67 14.97 9.18
CA THR A 743 -19.77 13.55 9.51
C THR A 743 -19.99 12.75 8.23
N TYR A 744 -19.14 11.78 7.95
CA TYR A 744 -19.21 10.96 6.75
C TYR A 744 -18.81 9.52 7.02
N LEU A 745 -19.40 8.61 6.27
CA LEU A 745 -19.11 7.18 6.34
C LEU A 745 -17.97 6.86 5.38
N VAL A 746 -16.96 6.15 5.85
CA VAL A 746 -15.81 5.72 5.02
C VAL A 746 -15.82 4.22 4.75
N SER A 747 -16.44 3.41 5.62
CA SER A 747 -16.46 1.97 5.52
C SER A 747 -17.64 1.34 6.27
N ARG A 748 -18.07 0.16 5.80
CA ARG A 748 -18.98 -0.75 6.48
C ARG A 748 -18.29 -2.05 6.93
N HIS A 749 -17.03 -2.21 6.57
CA HIS A 749 -16.19 -3.37 6.93
C HIS A 749 -15.06 -2.98 7.90
N PRO A 750 -14.55 -3.94 8.68
CA PRO A 750 -14.92 -5.37 8.75
C PRO A 750 -16.30 -5.63 9.35
N SER A 751 -16.76 -4.85 10.33
CA SER A 751 -18.04 -5.07 11.02
C SER A 751 -18.66 -3.74 11.43
N GLY A 752 -19.77 -3.34 10.79
CA GLY A 752 -20.51 -2.12 11.11
C GLY A 752 -19.91 -0.83 10.50
N LEU A 753 -20.55 0.29 10.78
CA LEU A 753 -20.28 1.58 10.16
C LEU A 753 -19.09 2.28 10.81
N ARG A 754 -18.20 2.85 9.98
CA ARG A 754 -16.99 3.55 10.42
C ARG A 754 -16.98 4.99 9.92
N PRO A 755 -16.87 5.99 10.82
CA PRO A 755 -16.77 7.40 10.44
C PRO A 755 -15.40 7.75 9.91
N GLY A 756 -15.35 8.73 9.01
CA GLY A 756 -14.13 9.44 8.67
C GLY A 756 -13.72 10.42 9.76
N HIS A 757 -12.51 10.99 9.63
CA HIS A 757 -11.95 11.91 10.61
C HIS A 757 -12.80 13.19 10.70
N PRO A 758 -13.24 13.62 11.93
CA PRO A 758 -13.93 14.90 12.13
C PRO A 758 -13.01 16.09 11.85
N LEU A 759 -13.44 17.30 12.19
CA LEU A 759 -12.57 18.47 12.16
C LEU A 759 -11.32 18.23 13.01
N GLY A 760 -10.15 18.33 12.39
CA GLY A 760 -8.85 18.28 13.05
C GLY A 760 -8.07 19.55 12.79
N ILE A 761 -7.59 20.21 13.84
CA ILE A 761 -6.77 21.43 13.76
C ILE A 761 -5.41 21.16 14.41
N PHE A 762 -4.33 21.46 13.68
CA PHE A 762 -2.96 21.18 14.09
C PHE A 762 -2.08 22.40 13.83
N GLY A 763 -1.47 22.91 14.89
CA GLY A 763 -0.46 23.97 14.82
C GLY A 763 0.95 23.42 14.99
N GLY A 764 1.93 24.00 14.30
CA GLY A 764 3.30 23.49 14.38
C GLY A 764 4.36 24.50 14.00
N ILE A 765 5.60 24.12 14.30
CA ILE A 765 6.81 24.86 13.93
C ILE A 765 7.81 23.94 13.26
N ILE A 766 8.48 24.45 12.23
CA ILE A 766 9.57 23.79 11.54
C ILE A 766 10.81 24.70 11.68
N TYR A 767 11.90 24.11 12.18
CA TYR A 767 13.22 24.74 12.21
C TYR A 767 14.15 24.00 11.25
N LYS A 768 14.85 24.72 10.37
CA LYS A 768 15.80 24.15 9.40
C LYS A 768 17.15 24.83 9.53
N VAL A 769 18.22 24.02 9.51
CA VAL A 769 19.61 24.42 9.36
C VAL A 769 20.10 23.83 8.05
N ASN A 770 20.51 24.69 7.14
CA ASN A 770 21.08 24.29 5.84
C ASN A 770 22.52 24.74 5.77
#